data_5b5a43b454d9f50583f4529868fdc97a
#
_entry.id   5b5a43b454d9f50583f4529868fdc97a
#
_cell.length_a   1.000
_cell.length_b   1.000
_cell.length_c   1.000
_cell.angle_alpha   90.00
_cell.angle_beta   90.00
_cell.angle_gamma   90.00
#
_symmetry.space_group_name_H-M   'P 1'
#
loop_
_entity.id
_entity.type
_entity.pdbx_description
1 polymer ?
#
loop_
_entity_poly.entity_id
_entity_poly.type
_entity_poly.pdbx_seq_one_letter_code
_entity_poly.pdbx_strand_id
1 'polypeptide(L)'
;METPMIRSILLAAGLLPVAALAQEANQEPESHTERGELEKMVVSALPIARSKLDSAQPIDVLFGEELDDRRGMTLGETLMQQPGVHSTSYGPGAGRPVIRGLGGGRVQVLEDSLPAVDVSAQSDDHAVSVEPMLIDRVEILRGPATLLFGSGAVGGVVNVINGRIPDSVPDRALEGRFELRGNTVADERTGVLRLDGGSGNWAWNVSGSWRDADDYEIPGVAEAGHSEDDGHDHEDDSGILPNSFVESRSGSAGLSWFGSRGFFGVSLKQYETEYGIPAPHAAHGEEEEEHGHDDHGLDAFRYVLLSEDDHGEEDHEGEDVYIDLEQTRWDAKGALNEPLPGFTRATLRASYSEYTHAERAVESGHSEEEPDHADEHAHTVFDVEAWNARLELEHRPVAGWRGALGFQFEDETLAAMGDEAYVPDGESLSWALFALEERDTGPLTWTLGARLERNEIEVDELIESHGHEDEHGDEHGEDHDVPLRRTFTTVSGSAGVLWRMNERWQSSLNYAYAQRAPSQADLYANGPHAATFTFERGDADLDEEVTNGMDFIVHRHGEDFDLEVSLFYNAIDDFIYLDETGEEIDGLPLRQTRQEDATFYGGELLAVWHLPRTSLGHFDLRAGYDWVRAELDSGENLPRISPARYIAGIDWHGGDFRGSLNYQHVTEADELAPNETPTDGYDMLDLNLSYFFNLGGADLEAFAKLSNLLDEEARVHTSYLKNFAPLPGRNVGFGLRGRF
;
A
#
# COMPACT_ATOMS: atom_id res chain seq x y z
N MET A 1 2.29 16.71 -31.42
CA MET A 1 3.59 16.82 -32.13
C MET A 1 4.48 15.74 -31.58
N GLU A 2 4.46 14.60 -32.20
CA GLU A 2 5.03 13.33 -31.77
C GLU A 2 6.52 13.40 -31.48
N THR A 3 6.95 12.85 -30.37
CA THR A 3 8.36 12.50 -30.13
C THR A 3 8.49 10.97 -30.04
N PRO A 4 8.95 10.30 -31.11
CA PRO A 4 9.22 8.88 -31.04
C PRO A 4 10.68 8.68 -30.63
N MET A 5 11.01 8.41 -29.38
CA MET A 5 12.39 8.16 -28.97
C MET A 5 12.64 7.03 -27.96
N ILE A 6 11.73 6.11 -27.73
CA ILE A 6 11.98 5.00 -26.78
C ILE A 6 11.84 3.58 -27.39
N ARG A 7 11.57 3.43 -28.66
CA ARG A 7 11.42 2.09 -29.30
C ARG A 7 12.73 1.35 -29.66
N SER A 8 13.91 1.74 -29.20
CA SER A 8 15.17 1.18 -29.73
C SER A 8 16.22 0.68 -28.73
N ILE A 9 15.91 0.50 -27.44
CA ILE A 9 16.94 0.06 -26.45
C ILE A 9 16.79 -1.40 -26.00
N LEU A 10 15.77 -2.12 -26.36
CA LEU A 10 15.50 -3.49 -25.84
C LEU A 10 15.92 -4.66 -26.76
N LEU A 11 16.86 -4.50 -27.67
CA LEU A 11 17.30 -5.61 -28.54
C LEU A 11 18.81 -5.63 -28.79
N ALA A 12 19.64 -5.79 -27.76
CA ALA A 12 21.06 -6.18 -27.89
C ALA A 12 21.64 -6.80 -26.60
N ALA A 13 20.99 -7.80 -26.00
CA ALA A 13 21.65 -8.70 -25.05
C ALA A 13 22.13 -9.95 -25.79
N GLY A 14 23.19 -9.78 -26.58
CA GLY A 14 23.92 -10.90 -27.16
C GLY A 14 24.68 -11.70 -26.09
N LEU A 15 24.40 -12.99 -26.01
CA LEU A 15 25.08 -13.99 -25.21
C LEU A 15 26.60 -13.94 -25.43
N LEU A 16 27.35 -13.51 -24.43
CA LEU A 16 28.79 -13.71 -24.35
C LEU A 16 29.08 -14.93 -23.47
N PRO A 17 29.99 -15.84 -23.87
CA PRO A 17 30.34 -17.01 -23.07
C PRO A 17 31.27 -16.60 -21.93
N VAL A 18 30.84 -16.80 -20.68
CA VAL A 18 31.70 -16.71 -19.50
C VAL A 18 32.53 -17.99 -19.40
N ALA A 19 33.83 -17.88 -19.67
CA ALA A 19 34.80 -18.94 -19.48
C ALA A 19 35.42 -18.83 -18.08
N ALA A 20 35.30 -19.92 -17.36
CA ALA A 20 35.85 -20.35 -16.10
C ALA A 20 37.09 -19.64 -15.53
N LEU A 21 37.00 -19.35 -14.24
CA LEU A 21 38.10 -19.49 -13.26
C LEU A 21 37.51 -20.11 -12.01
N ALA A 22 37.67 -21.41 -11.91
CA ALA A 22 37.41 -22.17 -10.69
C ALA A 22 38.58 -21.99 -9.74
N GLN A 23 38.33 -21.53 -8.53
CA GLN A 23 39.24 -21.75 -7.39
C GLN A 23 38.38 -22.22 -6.20
N GLU A 24 38.59 -23.48 -5.85
CA GLU A 24 37.97 -24.15 -4.70
C GLU A 24 38.31 -23.36 -3.42
N ALA A 25 37.31 -22.85 -2.77
CA ALA A 25 37.34 -22.58 -1.33
C ALA A 25 36.22 -23.40 -0.69
N ASN A 26 36.60 -24.51 -0.02
CA ASN A 26 35.76 -25.20 0.91
C ASN A 26 35.45 -24.25 2.07
N GLN A 27 34.31 -23.56 2.01
CA GLN A 27 33.64 -23.03 3.18
C GLN A 27 32.34 -23.82 3.32
N GLU A 28 32.19 -24.48 4.47
CA GLU A 28 30.89 -25.01 4.88
C GLU A 28 29.89 -23.86 4.80
N PRO A 29 28.69 -24.07 4.26
CA PRO A 29 27.67 -22.99 4.28
C PRO A 29 27.37 -22.71 5.76
N GLU A 30 27.83 -21.56 6.24
CA GLU A 30 27.30 -20.95 7.45
C GLU A 30 25.81 -20.79 7.21
N SER A 31 25.00 -21.51 7.98
CA SER A 31 23.57 -21.26 8.05
C SER A 31 23.39 -19.84 8.58
N HIS A 32 23.29 -18.87 7.69
CA HIS A 32 22.86 -17.52 8.03
C HIS A 32 21.44 -17.67 8.56
N THR A 33 21.30 -17.70 9.87
CA THR A 33 20.01 -17.59 10.51
C THR A 33 19.55 -16.18 10.27
N GLU A 34 18.46 -15.97 9.53
CA GLU A 34 17.75 -14.68 9.34
C GLU A 34 17.61 -13.89 10.65
N ARG A 35 17.58 -14.60 11.74
CA ARG A 35 17.57 -14.13 13.11
C ARG A 35 18.77 -13.25 13.50
N GLY A 36 19.99 -13.59 13.09
CA GLY A 36 21.20 -12.77 13.33
C GLY A 36 21.22 -11.50 12.45
N GLU A 37 20.46 -11.49 11.37
CA GLU A 37 20.31 -10.35 10.49
C GLU A 37 19.22 -9.38 11.00
N LEU A 38 18.07 -9.87 11.49
CA LEU A 38 17.04 -9.05 12.15
C LEU A 38 17.57 -8.30 13.37
N GLU A 39 18.41 -8.93 14.19
CA GLU A 39 19.04 -8.27 15.34
C GLU A 39 19.99 -7.14 14.95
N LYS A 40 20.53 -7.17 13.74
CA LYS A 40 21.48 -6.19 13.22
C LYS A 40 20.83 -5.20 12.26
N MET A 41 19.63 -5.46 11.78
CA MET A 41 18.97 -4.63 10.80
C MET A 41 18.53 -3.32 11.42
N VAL A 42 19.07 -2.24 10.87
CA VAL A 42 18.75 -0.89 11.29
C VAL A 42 17.50 -0.42 10.57
N VAL A 43 16.49 -0.02 11.32
CA VAL A 43 15.29 0.63 10.79
C VAL A 43 15.67 2.01 10.28
N SER A 44 15.48 2.25 9.00
CA SER A 44 15.89 3.49 8.34
C SER A 44 14.81 4.58 8.35
N ALA A 45 13.58 4.21 8.64
CA ALA A 45 12.49 5.17 8.85
C ALA A 45 12.69 6.02 10.10
N LEU A 46 13.40 5.51 11.14
CA LEU A 46 13.67 6.28 12.32
C LEU A 46 14.91 7.18 12.14
N PRO A 47 14.86 8.45 12.57
CA PRO A 47 16.00 9.37 12.53
C PRO A 47 17.21 8.91 13.36
N ILE A 48 16.98 8.02 14.33
CA ILE A 48 18.02 7.40 15.15
C ILE A 48 18.09 5.93 14.77
N ALA A 49 19.18 5.51 14.17
CA ALA A 49 19.41 4.14 13.74
C ALA A 49 19.27 3.13 14.89
N ARG A 50 18.30 2.22 14.80
CA ARG A 50 18.02 1.17 15.79
C ARG A 50 17.62 -0.13 15.14
N SER A 51 17.85 -1.25 15.83
CA SER A 51 17.24 -2.53 15.46
C SER A 51 15.77 -2.59 15.91
N LYS A 52 14.97 -3.46 15.30
CA LYS A 52 13.58 -3.74 15.70
C LYS A 52 13.47 -3.98 17.22
N LEU A 53 14.36 -4.79 17.78
CA LEU A 53 14.35 -5.18 19.20
C LEU A 53 14.72 -4.06 20.17
N ASP A 54 15.41 -3.02 19.70
CA ASP A 54 15.82 -1.88 20.52
C ASP A 54 14.83 -0.71 20.46
N SER A 55 13.77 -0.81 19.67
CA SER A 55 12.73 0.21 19.56
C SER A 55 11.67 0.04 20.64
N ALA A 56 11.21 1.16 21.21
CA ALA A 56 10.02 1.19 22.06
C ALA A 56 8.71 1.11 21.24
N GLN A 57 8.81 1.29 19.95
CA GLN A 57 7.67 1.42 19.02
C GLN A 57 7.40 0.09 18.32
N PRO A 58 6.12 -0.20 17.97
CA PRO A 58 5.78 -1.38 17.19
C PRO A 58 6.27 -1.21 15.74
N ILE A 59 7.31 -1.93 15.38
CA ILE A 59 7.91 -1.90 14.06
C ILE A 59 8.04 -3.31 13.54
N ASP A 60 7.53 -3.56 12.32
CA ASP A 60 7.83 -4.76 11.57
C ASP A 60 8.75 -4.45 10.41
N VAL A 61 9.60 -5.40 10.08
CA VAL A 61 10.51 -5.31 8.94
C VAL A 61 10.42 -6.60 8.15
N LEU A 62 9.96 -6.50 6.92
CA LEU A 62 9.93 -7.60 5.96
C LEU A 62 11.09 -7.45 4.99
N PHE A 63 11.87 -8.50 4.82
CA PHE A 63 13.03 -8.52 3.92
C PHE A 63 13.42 -9.96 3.57
N GLY A 64 14.35 -10.11 2.61
CA GLY A 64 14.94 -11.40 2.26
C GLY A 64 13.90 -12.41 1.82
N GLU A 65 14.04 -13.66 2.30
CA GLU A 65 13.20 -14.79 1.92
C GLU A 65 11.73 -14.59 2.31
N GLU A 66 11.47 -13.99 3.49
CA GLU A 66 10.12 -13.71 3.96
C GLU A 66 9.37 -12.74 3.04
N LEU A 67 10.03 -11.66 2.61
CA LEU A 67 9.46 -10.72 1.64
C LEU A 67 9.30 -11.41 0.27
N ASP A 68 10.31 -12.16 -0.18
CA ASP A 68 10.30 -12.84 -1.48
C ASP A 68 9.13 -13.84 -1.61
N ASP A 69 8.76 -14.54 -0.52
CA ASP A 69 7.62 -15.46 -0.49
C ASP A 69 6.26 -14.78 -0.49
N ARG A 70 6.19 -13.53 0.01
CA ARG A 70 4.94 -12.77 0.17
C ARG A 70 4.65 -11.80 -0.95
N ARG A 71 5.62 -11.53 -1.84
CA ARG A 71 5.43 -10.58 -2.95
C ARG A 71 4.19 -10.92 -3.76
N GLY A 72 3.21 -10.03 -3.70
CA GLY A 72 1.98 -10.03 -4.48
C GLY A 72 2.04 -9.06 -5.65
N MET A 73 0.90 -8.79 -6.25
CA MET A 73 0.74 -7.80 -7.31
C MET A 73 0.78 -6.38 -6.76
N THR A 74 0.17 -6.15 -5.58
CA THR A 74 0.11 -4.84 -4.92
C THR A 74 0.91 -4.82 -3.61
N LEU A 75 1.15 -3.60 -3.11
CA LEU A 75 1.79 -3.42 -1.80
C LEU A 75 0.89 -3.95 -0.67
N GLY A 76 -0.42 -3.70 -0.74
CA GLY A 76 -1.39 -4.19 0.23
C GLY A 76 -1.39 -5.73 0.31
N GLU A 77 -1.44 -6.42 -0.82
CA GLU A 77 -1.36 -7.88 -0.90
C GLU A 77 -0.04 -8.42 -0.30
N THR A 78 1.08 -7.77 -0.64
CA THR A 78 2.41 -8.16 -0.11
C THR A 78 2.46 -8.12 1.42
N LEU A 79 1.72 -7.20 2.06
CA LEU A 79 1.78 -6.96 3.49
C LEU A 79 0.65 -7.62 4.29
N MET A 80 -0.44 -8.03 3.64
CA MET A 80 -1.65 -8.51 4.31
C MET A 80 -1.45 -9.77 5.18
N GLN A 81 -0.36 -10.50 5.06
CA GLN A 81 -0.06 -11.62 5.95
C GLN A 81 0.55 -11.20 7.30
N GLN A 82 0.84 -9.91 7.53
CA GLN A 82 1.29 -9.41 8.82
C GLN A 82 0.10 -9.21 9.78
N PRO A 83 0.20 -9.62 11.06
CA PRO A 83 -0.86 -9.33 12.04
C PRO A 83 -1.15 -7.82 12.11
N GLY A 84 -2.44 -7.46 12.10
CA GLY A 84 -2.91 -6.08 12.14
C GLY A 84 -2.71 -5.27 10.86
N VAL A 85 -2.30 -5.91 9.76
CA VAL A 85 -2.21 -5.30 8.42
C VAL A 85 -3.14 -6.04 7.47
N HIS A 86 -3.95 -5.29 6.75
CA HIS A 86 -4.90 -5.75 5.74
C HIS A 86 -4.68 -4.95 4.45
N SER A 87 -5.47 -5.23 3.40
CA SER A 87 -5.44 -4.52 2.13
C SER A 87 -6.84 -4.02 1.79
N THR A 88 -6.95 -2.91 1.06
CA THR A 88 -8.20 -2.47 0.48
C THR A 88 -8.71 -3.43 -0.59
N SER A 89 -7.79 -4.17 -1.24
CA SER A 89 -8.11 -5.24 -2.20
C SER A 89 -9.12 -4.83 -3.28
N TYR A 90 -8.86 -3.73 -3.96
CA TYR A 90 -9.70 -3.27 -5.07
C TYR A 90 -9.24 -3.91 -6.38
N GLY A 91 -9.62 -5.15 -6.64
CA GLY A 91 -9.11 -5.94 -7.77
C GLY A 91 -7.60 -6.27 -7.64
N PRO A 92 -6.97 -6.80 -8.70
CA PRO A 92 -5.57 -7.22 -8.68
C PRO A 92 -4.58 -6.05 -8.86
N GLY A 93 -5.00 -4.94 -9.49
CA GLY A 93 -4.16 -3.77 -9.77
C GLY A 93 -4.03 -2.82 -8.60
N ALA A 94 -5.06 -2.67 -7.78
CA ALA A 94 -5.09 -1.72 -6.67
C ALA A 94 -5.24 -2.41 -5.32
N GLY A 95 -4.40 -2.04 -4.38
CA GLY A 95 -4.42 -2.59 -3.02
C GLY A 95 -3.50 -1.79 -2.11
N ARG A 96 -4.11 -0.98 -1.24
CA ARG A 96 -3.43 -0.13 -0.27
C ARG A 96 -3.40 -0.80 1.10
N PRO A 97 -2.30 -0.67 1.87
CA PRO A 97 -2.25 -1.20 3.23
C PRO A 97 -3.24 -0.50 4.15
N VAL A 98 -3.99 -1.31 4.93
CA VAL A 98 -4.85 -0.89 6.03
C VAL A 98 -4.22 -1.37 7.32
N ILE A 99 -3.96 -0.48 8.27
CA ILE A 99 -3.30 -0.79 9.55
C ILE A 99 -4.29 -0.56 10.68
N ARG A 100 -4.64 -1.63 11.42
CA ARG A 100 -5.52 -1.55 12.59
C ARG A 100 -6.88 -0.92 12.29
N GLY A 101 -7.44 -1.19 11.11
CA GLY A 101 -8.69 -0.64 10.64
C GLY A 101 -8.61 0.79 10.09
N LEU A 102 -7.44 1.42 10.07
CA LEU A 102 -7.21 2.74 9.50
C LEU A 102 -6.56 2.60 8.13
N GLY A 103 -7.13 3.25 7.12
CA GLY A 103 -6.67 3.25 5.72
C GLY A 103 -6.61 4.66 5.12
N GLY A 104 -6.52 4.75 3.80
CA GLY A 104 -6.51 5.99 3.04
C GLY A 104 -5.43 6.97 3.52
N GLY A 105 -5.77 8.23 3.65
CA GLY A 105 -4.88 9.30 4.12
C GLY A 105 -4.37 9.16 5.56
N ARG A 106 -4.75 8.12 6.31
CA ARG A 106 -4.26 7.85 7.68
C ARG A 106 -3.11 6.84 7.72
N VAL A 107 -2.83 6.14 6.61
CA VAL A 107 -1.65 5.26 6.47
C VAL A 107 -0.78 5.83 5.37
N GLN A 108 0.39 6.32 5.74
CA GLN A 108 1.30 6.93 4.79
C GLN A 108 2.23 5.90 4.15
N VAL A 109 2.24 5.85 2.82
CA VAL A 109 3.19 5.03 2.06
C VAL A 109 4.37 5.90 1.65
N LEU A 110 5.59 5.42 1.97
CA LEU A 110 6.83 6.13 1.72
C LEU A 110 7.78 5.29 0.86
N GLU A 111 8.54 5.95 0.00
CA GLU A 111 9.74 5.42 -0.62
C GLU A 111 10.98 6.10 -0.04
N ASP A 112 11.88 5.32 0.58
CA ASP A 112 13.10 5.84 1.22
C ASP A 112 12.84 7.02 2.19
N SER A 113 11.73 6.99 2.93
CA SER A 113 11.29 8.00 3.91
C SER A 113 10.77 9.31 3.32
N LEU A 114 10.36 9.34 2.07
CA LEU A 114 9.61 10.43 1.41
C LEU A 114 8.28 9.87 0.87
N PRO A 115 7.20 10.67 0.76
CA PRO A 115 5.93 10.24 0.20
C PRO A 115 6.05 9.56 -1.17
N ALA A 116 5.24 8.54 -1.43
CA ALA A 116 5.21 7.83 -2.70
C ALA A 116 4.71 8.72 -3.84
N VAL A 117 3.86 9.68 -3.56
CA VAL A 117 3.20 10.60 -4.52
C VAL A 117 2.33 9.84 -5.52
N ASP A 118 1.09 9.65 -5.14
CA ASP A 118 0.01 9.09 -5.97
C ASP A 118 -1.34 9.49 -5.36
N VAL A 119 -2.43 9.26 -6.09
CA VAL A 119 -3.79 9.53 -5.63
C VAL A 119 -4.43 8.36 -4.87
N SER A 120 -3.67 7.31 -4.55
CA SER A 120 -4.19 6.11 -3.86
C SER A 120 -4.72 6.33 -2.45
N ALA A 121 -4.46 7.50 -1.85
CA ALA A 121 -5.03 7.90 -0.58
C ALA A 121 -6.44 8.49 -0.70
N GLN A 122 -6.84 8.90 -1.91
CA GLN A 122 -8.14 9.51 -2.20
C GLN A 122 -9.19 8.45 -2.48
N SER A 123 -8.86 7.41 -3.25
CA SER A 123 -9.74 6.31 -3.56
C SER A 123 -9.03 4.95 -3.53
N ASP A 124 -9.79 3.88 -3.23
CA ASP A 124 -9.25 2.52 -3.06
C ASP A 124 -8.94 1.82 -4.39
N ASP A 125 -9.53 2.24 -5.50
CA ASP A 125 -9.26 1.77 -6.87
C ASP A 125 -7.93 2.29 -7.44
N HIS A 126 -7.39 3.34 -6.86
CA HIS A 126 -6.13 3.93 -7.28
C HIS A 126 -4.93 3.15 -6.74
N ALA A 127 -4.07 2.66 -7.63
CA ALA A 127 -2.89 1.91 -7.26
C ALA A 127 -1.84 2.77 -6.54
N VAL A 128 -1.18 2.17 -5.54
CA VAL A 128 0.04 2.75 -4.97
C VAL A 128 1.17 2.68 -6.00
N SER A 129 1.84 3.80 -6.28
CA SER A 129 2.90 3.92 -7.30
C SER A 129 4.22 3.21 -6.91
N VAL A 130 4.13 2.02 -6.33
CA VAL A 130 5.28 1.21 -5.85
C VAL A 130 5.25 -0.18 -6.49
N GLU A 131 6.31 -0.57 -7.20
CA GLU A 131 6.47 -1.92 -7.75
C GLU A 131 7.00 -2.90 -6.69
N PRO A 132 6.18 -3.87 -6.19
CA PRO A 132 6.57 -4.77 -5.12
C PRO A 132 7.78 -5.65 -5.45
N MET A 133 8.00 -5.97 -6.72
CA MET A 133 9.08 -6.85 -7.16
C MET A 133 10.47 -6.22 -7.02
N LEU A 134 10.57 -4.89 -6.96
CA LEU A 134 11.82 -4.15 -6.84
C LEU A 134 12.17 -3.75 -5.39
N ILE A 135 11.31 -4.07 -4.43
CA ILE A 135 11.50 -3.73 -3.02
C ILE A 135 12.63 -4.59 -2.41
N ASP A 136 13.54 -3.99 -1.65
CA ASP A 136 14.56 -4.68 -0.86
C ASP A 136 14.06 -5.04 0.54
N ARG A 137 13.31 -4.14 1.17
CA ARG A 137 12.63 -4.36 2.44
C ARG A 137 11.49 -3.39 2.64
N VAL A 138 10.53 -3.76 3.49
CA VAL A 138 9.44 -2.90 3.94
C VAL A 138 9.53 -2.75 5.46
N GLU A 139 9.44 -1.52 5.92
CA GLU A 139 9.39 -1.16 7.34
C GLU A 139 7.97 -0.67 7.64
N ILE A 140 7.24 -1.38 8.52
CA ILE A 140 5.88 -1.02 8.91
C ILE A 140 5.95 -0.45 10.33
N LEU A 141 5.64 0.83 10.47
CA LEU A 141 5.62 1.53 11.76
C LEU A 141 4.16 1.75 12.17
N ARG A 142 3.82 1.36 13.39
CA ARG A 142 2.50 1.55 13.95
C ARG A 142 2.55 2.51 15.14
N GLY A 143 1.49 3.26 15.35
CA GLY A 143 1.35 4.13 16.52
C GLY A 143 2.28 5.37 16.53
N PRO A 144 2.82 5.79 17.70
CA PRO A 144 3.38 7.12 17.93
C PRO A 144 4.55 7.55 17.06
N ALA A 145 5.32 6.61 16.48
CA ALA A 145 6.45 6.93 15.61
C ALA A 145 6.04 7.62 14.33
N THR A 146 4.82 7.44 13.93
CA THR A 146 4.22 8.00 12.74
C THR A 146 4.22 9.52 12.74
N LEU A 147 4.24 10.15 13.91
CA LEU A 147 4.33 11.61 14.05
C LEU A 147 5.56 12.23 13.40
N LEU A 148 6.58 11.43 13.10
CA LEU A 148 7.77 11.89 12.41
C LEU A 148 7.57 12.09 10.91
N PHE A 149 6.49 11.51 10.33
CA PHE A 149 6.30 11.46 8.89
C PHE A 149 5.15 12.32 8.37
N GLY A 150 4.39 12.95 9.23
CA GLY A 150 3.33 13.87 8.83
C GLY A 150 1.99 13.57 9.49
N SER A 151 1.07 14.52 9.36
CA SER A 151 -0.26 14.45 9.94
C SER A 151 -1.07 13.26 9.40
N GLY A 152 -0.83 12.82 8.15
CA GLY A 152 -1.45 11.65 7.55
C GLY A 152 -0.97 10.28 8.06
N ALA A 153 -0.06 10.22 9.05
CA ALA A 153 0.51 8.96 9.52
C ALA A 153 -0.09 8.46 10.86
N VAL A 154 -1.36 8.75 11.14
CA VAL A 154 -2.00 8.44 12.44
C VAL A 154 -2.26 6.95 12.61
N GLY A 155 -2.60 6.25 11.53
CA GLY A 155 -2.80 4.79 11.48
C GLY A 155 -1.49 4.03 11.40
N GLY A 156 -0.52 4.57 10.67
CA GLY A 156 0.78 3.93 10.47
C GLY A 156 1.58 4.50 9.31
N VAL A 157 2.77 3.93 9.14
CA VAL A 157 3.65 4.22 8.01
C VAL A 157 4.15 2.93 7.42
N VAL A 158 4.08 2.82 6.11
CA VAL A 158 4.72 1.76 5.32
C VAL A 158 5.87 2.38 4.54
N ASN A 159 7.10 2.17 4.99
CA ASN A 159 8.29 2.71 4.36
C ASN A 159 8.96 1.65 3.49
N VAL A 160 8.91 1.84 2.21
CA VAL A 160 9.51 0.95 1.21
C VAL A 160 10.95 1.37 0.94
N ILE A 161 11.88 0.45 1.06
CA ILE A 161 13.28 0.64 0.74
C ILE A 161 13.61 -0.17 -0.50
N ASN A 162 14.00 0.50 -1.56
CA ASN A 162 14.29 -0.13 -2.85
C ASN A 162 15.78 -0.04 -3.26
N GLY A 163 16.60 0.68 -2.51
CA GLY A 163 18.04 0.78 -2.75
C GLY A 163 18.44 1.42 -4.09
N ARG A 164 17.55 2.21 -4.72
CA ARG A 164 17.85 2.88 -6.00
C ARG A 164 19.08 3.80 -5.89
N ILE A 165 19.23 4.51 -4.78
CA ILE A 165 20.41 5.31 -4.49
C ILE A 165 21.35 4.49 -3.61
N PRO A 166 22.48 3.95 -4.12
CA PRO A 166 23.42 3.20 -3.32
C PRO A 166 23.96 4.03 -2.14
N ASP A 167 23.92 3.47 -0.94
CA ASP A 167 24.45 4.09 0.28
C ASP A 167 25.86 3.58 0.67
N SER A 168 26.37 2.60 -0.08
CA SER A 168 27.70 2.03 0.04
C SER A 168 28.26 1.60 -1.31
N VAL A 169 29.56 1.45 -1.42
CA VAL A 169 30.21 0.85 -2.60
C VAL A 169 30.14 -0.65 -2.45
N PRO A 170 29.57 -1.40 -3.41
CA PRO A 170 29.53 -2.87 -3.36
C PRO A 170 30.90 -3.48 -3.22
N ASP A 171 30.98 -4.64 -2.53
CA ASP A 171 32.24 -5.38 -2.33
C ASP A 171 32.78 -5.96 -3.63
N ARG A 172 31.87 -6.32 -4.55
CA ARG A 172 32.22 -6.76 -5.90
C ARG A 172 32.03 -5.63 -6.90
N ALA A 173 32.81 -5.64 -7.97
CA ALA A 173 32.69 -4.65 -9.02
C ALA A 173 31.32 -4.64 -9.72
N LEU A 174 30.66 -5.80 -9.72
CA LEU A 174 29.31 -6.03 -10.24
C LEU A 174 28.65 -7.12 -9.39
N GLU A 175 27.47 -6.85 -8.91
CA GLU A 175 26.55 -7.76 -8.27
C GLU A 175 25.22 -7.68 -9.01
N GLY A 176 24.41 -8.73 -8.99
CA GLY A 176 23.12 -8.71 -9.63
C GLY A 176 22.16 -9.71 -9.06
N ARG A 177 20.87 -9.41 -9.20
CA ARG A 177 19.77 -10.34 -8.95
C ARG A 177 18.83 -10.35 -10.13
N PHE A 178 18.22 -11.50 -10.40
CA PHE A 178 17.14 -11.63 -11.36
C PHE A 178 16.06 -12.56 -10.80
N GLU A 179 14.86 -12.39 -11.31
CA GLU A 179 13.74 -13.29 -11.09
C GLU A 179 12.93 -13.44 -12.37
N LEU A 180 12.51 -14.66 -12.65
CA LEU A 180 11.53 -15.00 -13.69
C LEU A 180 10.48 -15.86 -13.01
N ARG A 181 9.22 -15.46 -13.10
CA ARG A 181 8.10 -16.22 -12.52
C ARG A 181 6.88 -16.20 -13.44
N GLY A 182 5.98 -17.13 -13.19
CA GLY A 182 4.67 -17.17 -13.79
C GLY A 182 3.70 -17.92 -12.89
N ASN A 183 2.41 -17.74 -13.11
CA ASN A 183 1.36 -18.44 -12.40
C ASN A 183 0.27 -18.90 -13.37
N THR A 184 -0.65 -19.75 -12.87
CA THR A 184 -1.69 -20.36 -13.68
C THR A 184 -3.04 -19.67 -13.54
N VAL A 185 -3.28 -18.91 -12.47
CA VAL A 185 -4.59 -18.32 -12.19
C VAL A 185 -4.89 -17.11 -13.07
N ALA A 186 -3.85 -16.41 -13.54
CA ALA A 186 -3.94 -15.24 -14.40
C ALA A 186 -2.95 -15.33 -15.58
N ASP A 187 -2.45 -16.51 -15.92
CA ASP A 187 -1.40 -16.71 -16.94
C ASP A 187 -0.22 -15.72 -16.82
N GLU A 188 0.04 -15.23 -15.58
CA GLU A 188 1.03 -14.20 -15.27
C GLU A 188 2.43 -14.59 -15.75
N ARG A 189 3.14 -13.61 -16.27
CA ARG A 189 4.55 -13.67 -16.63
C ARG A 189 5.24 -12.44 -16.08
N THR A 190 6.24 -12.66 -15.22
CA THR A 190 6.98 -11.56 -14.59
C THR A 190 8.47 -11.77 -14.73
N GLY A 191 9.18 -10.70 -15.07
CA GLY A 191 10.64 -10.65 -15.13
C GLY A 191 11.19 -9.47 -14.34
N VAL A 192 12.26 -9.73 -13.55
CA VAL A 192 12.96 -8.71 -12.76
C VAL A 192 14.45 -8.82 -12.97
N LEU A 193 15.12 -7.69 -13.12
CA LEU A 193 16.57 -7.59 -13.15
C LEU A 193 17.04 -6.41 -12.31
N ARG A 194 18.05 -6.63 -11.46
CA ARG A 194 18.78 -5.58 -10.77
C ARG A 194 20.28 -5.81 -10.88
N LEU A 195 20.99 -4.74 -11.14
CA LEU A 195 22.45 -4.70 -11.23
C LEU A 195 22.98 -3.60 -10.31
N ASP A 196 23.90 -3.95 -9.44
CA ASP A 196 24.63 -3.04 -8.55
C ASP A 196 26.10 -3.12 -8.87
N GLY A 197 26.76 -1.97 -8.93
CA GLY A 197 28.18 -1.95 -9.20
C GLY A 197 28.88 -0.72 -8.61
N GLY A 198 30.21 -0.80 -8.55
CA GLY A 198 30.96 0.29 -8.00
C GLY A 198 32.47 0.18 -8.21
N SER A 199 33.14 1.30 -8.15
CA SER A 199 34.60 1.38 -8.20
C SER A 199 35.10 2.68 -7.58
N GLY A 200 36.10 2.58 -6.72
CA GLY A 200 36.67 3.73 -6.05
C GLY A 200 35.64 4.43 -5.14
N ASN A 201 35.27 5.64 -5.49
CA ASN A 201 34.31 6.45 -4.73
C ASN A 201 32.93 6.50 -5.36
N TRP A 202 32.64 5.63 -6.33
CA TRP A 202 31.37 5.62 -7.05
C TRP A 202 30.66 4.29 -6.91
N ALA A 203 29.35 4.33 -6.70
CA ALA A 203 28.46 3.19 -6.82
C ALA A 203 27.28 3.56 -7.70
N TRP A 204 26.71 2.56 -8.39
CA TRP A 204 25.56 2.71 -9.25
C TRP A 204 24.61 1.52 -9.09
N ASN A 205 23.34 1.77 -9.34
CA ASN A 205 22.28 0.78 -9.42
C ASN A 205 21.51 0.96 -10.72
N VAL A 206 21.09 -0.15 -11.33
CA VAL A 206 20.10 -0.18 -12.42
C VAL A 206 19.15 -1.33 -12.14
N SER A 207 17.86 -1.08 -12.15
CA SER A 207 16.86 -2.12 -11.97
C SER A 207 15.68 -1.95 -12.90
N GLY A 208 14.95 -3.04 -13.13
CA GLY A 208 13.71 -3.01 -13.89
C GLY A 208 12.88 -4.26 -13.64
N SER A 209 11.58 -4.14 -13.81
CA SER A 209 10.59 -5.19 -13.79
C SER A 209 9.64 -5.06 -14.95
N TRP A 210 9.04 -6.18 -15.29
CA TRP A 210 7.99 -6.29 -16.28
C TRP A 210 7.04 -7.38 -15.82
N ARG A 211 5.73 -7.13 -15.90
CA ARG A 211 4.65 -8.06 -15.58
C ARG A 211 3.56 -7.94 -16.64
N ASP A 212 2.92 -9.07 -16.90
CA ASP A 212 1.81 -9.25 -17.82
C ASP A 212 0.95 -10.36 -17.20
N ALA A 213 -0.29 -10.06 -16.85
CA ALA A 213 -1.25 -10.95 -16.24
C ALA A 213 -2.63 -10.73 -16.85
N ASP A 214 -3.23 -11.80 -17.33
CA ASP A 214 -4.59 -11.83 -17.86
C ASP A 214 -5.62 -11.80 -16.71
N ASP A 215 -6.90 -11.78 -17.02
CA ASP A 215 -7.99 -11.94 -16.05
C ASP A 215 -7.84 -13.23 -15.25
N TYR A 216 -8.10 -13.18 -13.94
CA TYR A 216 -7.82 -14.31 -13.08
C TYR A 216 -9.02 -15.24 -12.88
N GLU A 217 -8.72 -16.55 -12.71
CA GLU A 217 -9.68 -17.57 -12.36
C GLU A 217 -10.18 -17.41 -10.91
N ILE A 218 -11.49 -17.54 -10.71
CA ILE A 218 -12.18 -17.47 -9.40
C ILE A 218 -12.89 -18.79 -9.10
N PRO A 219 -13.11 -19.15 -7.80
CA PRO A 219 -14.00 -20.23 -7.43
C PRO A 219 -15.46 -19.75 -7.51
N GLY A 220 -16.24 -20.26 -8.44
CA GLY A 220 -17.66 -19.91 -8.56
C GLY A 220 -17.93 -18.71 -9.44
N VAL A 221 -18.82 -17.81 -9.00
CA VAL A 221 -19.26 -16.62 -9.74
C VAL A 221 -18.72 -15.32 -9.12
N ALA A 222 -18.61 -14.29 -9.93
CA ALA A 222 -18.10 -12.99 -9.47
C ALA A 222 -19.02 -12.37 -8.42
N GLU A 223 -20.33 -12.35 -8.68
CA GLU A 223 -21.32 -11.71 -7.81
C GLU A 223 -21.70 -12.56 -6.60
N ALA A 224 -21.73 -11.94 -5.39
CA ALA A 224 -22.09 -12.63 -4.16
C ALA A 224 -23.60 -12.93 -4.09
N GLY A 225 -23.95 -14.15 -3.64
CA GLY A 225 -25.33 -14.55 -3.43
C GLY A 225 -26.02 -15.18 -4.66
N HIS A 226 -25.38 -15.18 -5.82
CA HIS A 226 -25.82 -15.97 -6.96
C HIS A 226 -25.20 -17.37 -6.88
N SER A 227 -26.00 -18.41 -7.20
CA SER A 227 -25.54 -19.80 -7.28
C SER A 227 -25.72 -20.33 -8.70
N GLU A 228 -24.81 -21.20 -9.15
CA GLU A 228 -24.90 -21.90 -10.44
C GLU A 228 -26.27 -22.63 -10.69
N ASP A 229 -27.11 -22.73 -9.65
CA ASP A 229 -28.39 -23.48 -9.66
C ASP A 229 -29.63 -22.59 -9.93
N ASP A 230 -29.52 -21.26 -10.02
CA ASP A 230 -30.66 -20.34 -10.11
C ASP A 230 -31.34 -20.31 -11.51
N GLY A 231 -30.81 -21.07 -12.45
CA GLY A 231 -31.54 -21.43 -13.70
C GLY A 231 -31.58 -20.36 -14.77
N HIS A 232 -30.86 -19.26 -14.59
CA HIS A 232 -30.55 -18.29 -15.62
C HIS A 232 -29.21 -18.68 -16.25
N ASP A 233 -29.18 -18.86 -17.57
CA ASP A 233 -27.97 -19.22 -18.32
C ASP A 233 -26.98 -18.01 -18.36
N HIS A 234 -26.36 -17.65 -17.23
CA HIS A 234 -25.17 -16.78 -17.20
C HIS A 234 -23.92 -17.65 -17.43
N GLU A 235 -23.79 -18.26 -18.63
CA GLU A 235 -22.64 -19.12 -18.98
C GLU A 235 -21.30 -18.38 -19.00
N ASP A 236 -21.27 -17.02 -18.96
CA ASP A 236 -20.08 -16.22 -19.15
C ASP A 236 -19.43 -15.74 -17.84
N ASP A 237 -20.15 -15.74 -16.70
CA ASP A 237 -19.65 -15.17 -15.43
C ASP A 237 -19.05 -16.17 -14.44
N SER A 238 -19.01 -17.47 -14.79
CA SER A 238 -18.49 -18.49 -13.90
C SER A 238 -17.02 -18.80 -14.17
N GLY A 239 -16.19 -18.70 -13.11
CA GLY A 239 -14.83 -19.19 -13.11
C GLY A 239 -13.75 -18.19 -13.53
N ILE A 240 -14.07 -17.01 -14.03
CA ILE A 240 -13.13 -15.93 -14.34
C ILE A 240 -13.71 -14.61 -13.82
N LEU A 241 -12.89 -13.76 -13.23
CA LEU A 241 -13.27 -12.39 -12.90
C LEU A 241 -12.94 -11.49 -14.10
N PRO A 242 -13.95 -10.99 -14.83
CA PRO A 242 -13.71 -10.13 -15.98
C PRO A 242 -13.01 -8.81 -15.58
N ASN A 243 -12.29 -8.23 -16.52
CA ASN A 243 -11.60 -6.96 -16.35
C ASN A 243 -10.72 -6.92 -15.09
N SER A 244 -9.97 -8.00 -14.86
CA SER A 244 -9.04 -8.14 -13.74
C SER A 244 -7.59 -8.32 -14.18
N PHE A 245 -7.26 -7.90 -15.39
CA PHE A 245 -5.91 -7.94 -15.95
C PHE A 245 -4.97 -6.91 -15.29
N VAL A 246 -3.66 -7.15 -15.36
CA VAL A 246 -2.62 -6.19 -14.91
C VAL A 246 -1.40 -6.26 -15.81
N GLU A 247 -1.06 -5.14 -16.45
CA GLU A 247 0.23 -4.95 -17.10
C GLU A 247 1.04 -3.92 -16.34
N SER A 248 2.31 -4.20 -16.03
CA SER A 248 3.17 -3.21 -15.39
C SER A 248 4.61 -3.24 -15.88
N ARG A 249 5.24 -2.08 -15.88
CA ARG A 249 6.66 -1.89 -16.22
C ARG A 249 7.27 -0.88 -15.27
N SER A 250 8.45 -1.22 -14.75
CA SER A 250 9.19 -0.28 -13.93
C SER A 250 10.67 -0.32 -14.31
N GLY A 251 11.29 0.85 -14.29
CA GLY A 251 12.71 0.98 -14.52
C GLY A 251 13.33 2.04 -13.62
N SER A 252 14.55 1.80 -13.11
CA SER A 252 15.26 2.82 -12.37
C SER A 252 16.78 2.78 -12.59
N ALA A 253 17.41 3.93 -12.39
CA ALA A 253 18.86 4.05 -12.39
C ALA A 253 19.31 5.04 -11.30
N GLY A 254 20.36 4.69 -10.56
CA GLY A 254 20.92 5.52 -9.51
C GLY A 254 22.43 5.55 -9.51
N LEU A 255 22.98 6.66 -9.01
CA LEU A 255 24.41 6.91 -8.93
C LEU A 255 24.74 7.62 -7.63
N SER A 256 25.77 7.15 -6.92
CA SER A 256 26.26 7.76 -5.68
C SER A 256 27.76 8.00 -5.73
N TRP A 257 28.16 9.12 -5.14
CA TRP A 257 29.56 9.47 -4.87
C TRP A 257 29.86 9.48 -3.38
N PHE A 258 30.95 8.85 -3.00
CA PHE A 258 31.39 8.71 -1.61
C PHE A 258 32.64 9.55 -1.33
N GLY A 259 32.53 10.47 -0.39
CA GLY A 259 33.64 11.25 0.13
C GLY A 259 34.11 10.73 1.49
N SER A 260 35.17 11.37 2.04
CA SER A 260 35.69 10.97 3.35
C SER A 260 34.74 11.24 4.54
N ARG A 261 33.74 12.08 4.37
CA ARG A 261 32.81 12.49 5.43
C ARG A 261 31.36 12.19 5.13
N GLY A 262 31.05 11.49 4.04
CA GLY A 262 29.68 11.19 3.68
C GLY A 262 29.53 10.86 2.21
N PHE A 263 28.29 10.81 1.74
CA PHE A 263 27.97 10.51 0.35
C PHE A 263 26.85 11.43 -0.16
N PHE A 264 26.72 11.47 -1.47
CA PHE A 264 25.58 12.06 -2.17
C PHE A 264 25.27 11.22 -3.39
N GLY A 265 23.99 10.94 -3.61
CA GLY A 265 23.51 10.18 -4.74
C GLY A 265 22.19 10.72 -5.28
N VAL A 266 21.87 10.33 -6.50
CA VAL A 266 20.64 10.66 -7.22
C VAL A 266 20.10 9.42 -7.92
N SER A 267 18.80 9.35 -8.13
CA SER A 267 18.16 8.32 -8.95
C SER A 267 16.99 8.87 -9.75
N LEU A 268 16.66 8.13 -10.81
CA LEU A 268 15.47 8.29 -11.63
C LEU A 268 14.70 6.98 -11.60
N LYS A 269 13.38 7.05 -11.45
CA LYS A 269 12.42 5.95 -11.59
C LYS A 269 11.39 6.33 -12.65
N GLN A 270 11.00 5.35 -13.46
CA GLN A 270 9.77 5.35 -14.25
C GLN A 270 8.96 4.13 -13.86
N TYR A 271 7.67 4.32 -13.69
CA TYR A 271 6.69 3.28 -13.37
C TYR A 271 5.46 3.51 -14.22
N GLU A 272 5.02 2.48 -14.90
CA GLU A 272 3.85 2.43 -15.76
C GLU A 272 3.04 1.19 -15.37
N THR A 273 1.74 1.33 -15.20
CA THR A 273 0.85 0.19 -14.98
C THR A 273 -0.52 0.47 -15.57
N GLU A 274 -1.05 -0.54 -16.25
CA GLU A 274 -2.40 -0.58 -16.78
C GLU A 274 -3.13 -1.74 -16.11
N TYR A 275 -4.34 -1.51 -15.60
CA TYR A 275 -5.12 -2.54 -14.93
C TYR A 275 -6.61 -2.31 -15.05
N GLY A 276 -7.35 -3.39 -15.19
CA GLY A 276 -8.81 -3.37 -15.23
C GLY A 276 -9.44 -3.17 -13.86
N ILE A 277 -10.61 -2.54 -13.84
CA ILE A 277 -11.48 -2.39 -12.68
C ILE A 277 -12.61 -3.40 -12.80
N PRO A 278 -12.61 -4.49 -12.01
CA PRO A 278 -13.73 -5.41 -12.00
C PRO A 278 -15.02 -4.70 -11.58
N ALA A 279 -16.01 -4.77 -12.43
CA ALA A 279 -17.31 -4.14 -12.21
C ALA A 279 -18.44 -5.19 -12.28
N PRO A 280 -19.59 -4.98 -11.62
CA PRO A 280 -20.76 -5.83 -11.84
C PRO A 280 -21.21 -5.71 -13.30
N HIS A 281 -21.39 -6.83 -13.98
CA HIS A 281 -22.02 -6.81 -15.30
C HIS A 281 -23.46 -6.30 -15.18
N ALA A 282 -23.82 -5.33 -16.02
CA ALA A 282 -25.21 -4.91 -16.15
C ALA A 282 -26.01 -6.12 -16.67
N ALA A 283 -26.81 -6.73 -15.80
CA ALA A 283 -27.68 -7.83 -16.18
C ALA A 283 -28.54 -7.38 -17.37
N HIS A 284 -28.51 -8.14 -18.48
CA HIS A 284 -29.38 -7.91 -19.62
C HIS A 284 -30.82 -7.87 -19.15
N GLY A 285 -31.44 -6.69 -19.16
CA GLY A 285 -32.79 -6.51 -18.71
C GLY A 285 -33.76 -7.19 -19.66
N GLU A 286 -34.19 -8.42 -19.36
CA GLU A 286 -35.49 -8.90 -19.83
C GLU A 286 -36.55 -8.17 -19.00
N GLU A 287 -37.46 -7.48 -19.68
CA GLU A 287 -38.65 -6.85 -19.10
C GLU A 287 -39.45 -7.89 -18.31
N GLU A 288 -39.24 -8.03 -17.00
CA GLU A 288 -40.15 -8.75 -16.12
C GLU A 288 -40.94 -7.79 -15.25
N GLU A 289 -42.26 -7.98 -15.35
CA GLU A 289 -43.30 -7.30 -14.61
C GLU A 289 -43.08 -7.39 -13.08
N GLU A 290 -43.03 -6.21 -12.42
CA GLU A 290 -43.34 -5.94 -11.00
C GLU A 290 -43.34 -7.12 -10.02
N HIS A 291 -42.20 -7.43 -9.40
CA HIS A 291 -42.20 -7.89 -8.00
C HIS A 291 -41.03 -7.20 -7.27
N GLY A 292 -41.42 -6.25 -6.41
CA GLY A 292 -40.49 -5.46 -5.64
C GLY A 292 -39.57 -6.27 -4.74
N HIS A 293 -38.29 -6.15 -4.98
CA HIS A 293 -37.23 -6.28 -4.00
C HIS A 293 -36.33 -5.09 -4.19
N ASP A 294 -36.14 -4.33 -3.12
CA ASP A 294 -35.32 -3.14 -3.05
C ASP A 294 -33.83 -3.54 -3.20
N ASP A 295 -33.31 -3.56 -4.43
CA ASP A 295 -31.88 -3.69 -4.72
C ASP A 295 -31.39 -2.40 -5.37
N HIS A 296 -31.14 -1.38 -4.53
CA HIS A 296 -30.81 -0.02 -4.95
C HIS A 296 -29.33 0.12 -5.43
N GLY A 297 -28.49 -0.89 -5.24
CA GLY A 297 -27.05 -0.81 -5.59
C GLY A 297 -26.75 -1.00 -7.09
N LEU A 298 -27.51 -1.85 -7.78
CA LEU A 298 -27.27 -2.17 -9.20
C LEU A 298 -27.84 -1.10 -10.16
N ASP A 299 -28.92 -0.42 -9.76
CA ASP A 299 -29.50 0.66 -10.58
C ASP A 299 -28.60 1.88 -10.64
N ALA A 300 -27.84 2.16 -9.60
CA ALA A 300 -26.89 3.30 -9.56
C ALA A 300 -25.72 3.10 -10.53
N PHE A 301 -25.20 1.89 -10.64
CA PHE A 301 -24.11 1.57 -11.56
C PHE A 301 -24.52 1.78 -13.03
N ARG A 302 -25.75 1.38 -13.38
CA ARG A 302 -26.31 1.56 -14.72
C ARG A 302 -26.42 3.03 -15.11
N TYR A 303 -26.64 3.93 -14.13
CA TYR A 303 -26.86 5.37 -14.39
C TYR A 303 -25.55 6.12 -14.65
N VAL A 304 -24.47 5.77 -13.99
CA VAL A 304 -23.14 6.41 -14.17
C VAL A 304 -22.54 6.08 -15.54
N LEU A 305 -22.71 4.85 -16.03
CA LEU A 305 -22.21 4.43 -17.34
C LEU A 305 -23.10 4.85 -18.53
N LEU A 306 -24.33 5.33 -18.30
CA LEU A 306 -25.30 5.59 -19.35
C LEU A 306 -25.75 7.06 -19.43
N SER A 307 -25.15 8.00 -18.70
CA SER A 307 -25.58 9.39 -18.67
C SER A 307 -24.92 10.28 -19.71
N GLU A 308 -24.94 9.90 -21.01
CA GLU A 308 -24.89 10.92 -22.08
C GLU A 308 -25.62 10.48 -23.34
N ASP A 309 -26.48 11.41 -23.79
CA ASP A 309 -27.20 11.49 -25.08
C ASP A 309 -28.37 10.52 -25.37
N ASP A 310 -29.56 11.05 -25.07
CA ASP A 310 -30.87 10.76 -25.65
C ASP A 310 -30.87 10.73 -27.20
N HIS A 311 -30.33 9.66 -27.83
CA HIS A 311 -30.61 9.33 -29.23
C HIS A 311 -30.47 7.85 -29.55
N GLY A 312 -31.57 7.11 -29.40
CA GLY A 312 -31.81 5.85 -30.16
C GLY A 312 -31.60 4.58 -29.36
N GLU A 313 -32.65 3.72 -29.42
CA GLU A 313 -32.66 2.33 -28.98
C GLU A 313 -31.53 1.54 -29.68
N GLU A 314 -30.34 1.52 -29.09
CA GLU A 314 -29.27 0.56 -29.38
C GLU A 314 -28.82 -0.01 -28.04
N ASP A 315 -28.77 -1.33 -27.95
CA ASP A 315 -28.33 -2.10 -26.79
C ASP A 315 -26.88 -1.69 -26.43
N HIS A 316 -26.68 -0.83 -25.42
CA HIS A 316 -25.37 -0.51 -24.87
C HIS A 316 -24.95 -1.67 -23.95
N GLU A 317 -24.06 -2.53 -24.45
CA GLU A 317 -23.27 -3.43 -23.62
C GLU A 317 -22.41 -2.56 -22.68
N GLY A 318 -22.29 -2.94 -21.39
CA GLY A 318 -21.56 -2.16 -20.39
C GLY A 318 -20.10 -1.90 -20.82
N GLU A 319 -19.60 -0.73 -20.51
CA GLU A 319 -18.22 -0.34 -20.80
C GLU A 319 -17.26 -0.89 -19.73
N ASP A 320 -16.16 -1.50 -20.18
CA ASP A 320 -15.09 -1.95 -19.29
C ASP A 320 -14.16 -0.76 -18.95
N VAL A 321 -14.07 -0.41 -17.68
CA VAL A 321 -13.16 0.67 -17.20
C VAL A 321 -11.80 0.09 -16.84
N TYR A 322 -10.75 0.72 -17.31
CA TYR A 322 -9.38 0.40 -16.91
C TYR A 322 -8.59 1.67 -16.57
N ILE A 323 -7.55 1.49 -15.79
CA ILE A 323 -6.69 2.57 -15.34
C ILE A 323 -5.33 2.49 -16.02
N ASP A 324 -4.88 3.62 -16.56
CA ASP A 324 -3.54 3.83 -17.10
C ASP A 324 -2.78 4.82 -16.19
N LEU A 325 -1.75 4.35 -15.51
CA LEU A 325 -0.98 5.08 -14.54
C LEU A 325 0.48 5.20 -14.97
N GLU A 326 1.00 6.43 -14.98
CA GLU A 326 2.40 6.71 -15.23
C GLU A 326 3.02 7.57 -14.12
N GLN A 327 4.23 7.23 -13.69
CA GLN A 327 5.00 8.05 -12.76
C GLN A 327 6.46 8.19 -13.20
N THR A 328 6.95 9.41 -13.25
CA THR A 328 8.37 9.75 -13.32
C THR A 328 8.81 10.40 -12.01
N ARG A 329 9.83 9.79 -11.35
CA ARG A 329 10.32 10.27 -10.07
C ARG A 329 11.83 10.44 -10.06
N TRP A 330 12.29 11.60 -9.61
CA TRP A 330 13.68 11.91 -9.32
C TRP A 330 13.90 11.93 -7.82
N ASP A 331 14.94 11.24 -7.33
CA ASP A 331 15.32 11.29 -5.93
C ASP A 331 16.76 11.77 -5.76
N ALA A 332 17.02 12.44 -4.66
CA ALA A 332 18.34 12.81 -4.19
C ALA A 332 18.50 12.46 -2.71
N LYS A 333 19.61 11.82 -2.34
CA LYS A 333 19.94 11.44 -0.95
C LYS A 333 21.38 11.77 -0.65
N GLY A 334 21.60 12.39 0.48
CA GLY A 334 22.96 12.68 0.95
C GLY A 334 23.09 12.58 2.45
N ALA A 335 24.26 12.12 2.91
CA ALA A 335 24.59 12.11 4.33
C ALA A 335 25.98 12.70 4.57
N LEU A 336 26.10 13.53 5.59
CA LEU A 336 27.35 14.18 6.00
C LEU A 336 27.61 13.93 7.47
N ASN A 337 28.71 13.26 7.78
CA ASN A 337 29.17 13.03 9.14
C ASN A 337 29.84 14.30 9.72
N GLU A 338 29.52 14.59 10.97
CA GLU A 338 30.03 15.77 11.71
C GLU A 338 29.80 17.07 10.93
N PRO A 339 28.53 17.40 10.51
CA PRO A 339 28.25 18.57 9.69
C PRO A 339 28.56 19.87 10.40
N LEU A 340 28.25 19.96 11.69
CA LEU A 340 28.40 21.12 12.56
C LEU A 340 28.81 20.68 13.96
N PRO A 341 29.45 21.59 14.77
CA PRO A 341 29.74 21.32 16.17
C PRO A 341 28.47 20.95 16.95
N GLY A 342 28.47 19.82 17.64
CA GLY A 342 27.31 19.30 18.39
C GLY A 342 26.47 18.29 17.65
N PHE A 343 26.63 18.15 16.34
CA PHE A 343 25.93 17.16 15.53
C PHE A 343 26.84 16.03 15.05
N THR A 344 26.30 14.83 14.97
CA THR A 344 27.00 13.61 14.51
C THR A 344 26.79 13.36 13.05
N ARG A 345 25.58 13.64 12.55
CA ARG A 345 25.19 13.36 11.16
C ARG A 345 24.12 14.34 10.69
N ALA A 346 24.17 14.70 9.42
CA ALA A 346 23.07 15.31 8.69
C ALA A 346 22.68 14.39 7.54
N THR A 347 21.39 14.15 7.37
CA THR A 347 20.85 13.40 6.24
C THR A 347 19.83 14.27 5.53
N LEU A 348 19.98 14.43 4.22
CA LEU A 348 19.05 15.13 3.34
C LEU A 348 18.46 14.11 2.35
N ARG A 349 17.15 14.14 2.19
CA ARG A 349 16.42 13.46 1.13
C ARG A 349 15.55 14.47 0.41
N ALA A 350 15.42 14.36 -0.88
CA ALA A 350 14.51 15.17 -1.69
C ALA A 350 14.00 14.37 -2.87
N SER A 351 12.77 14.63 -3.29
CA SER A 351 12.21 14.05 -4.51
C SER A 351 11.41 15.09 -5.28
N TYR A 352 11.32 14.88 -6.58
CA TYR A 352 10.37 15.50 -7.50
C TYR A 352 9.68 14.38 -8.25
N SER A 353 8.36 14.44 -8.32
CA SER A 353 7.52 13.43 -8.99
C SER A 353 6.54 14.10 -9.93
N GLU A 354 6.36 13.53 -11.09
CA GLU A 354 5.28 13.75 -12.04
C GLU A 354 4.49 12.44 -12.10
N TYR A 355 3.20 12.50 -11.89
CA TYR A 355 2.29 11.36 -11.84
C TYR A 355 1.04 11.68 -12.61
N THR A 356 0.62 10.77 -13.48
CA THR A 356 -0.64 10.82 -14.22
C THR A 356 -1.40 9.52 -13.99
N HIS A 357 -2.69 9.63 -13.78
CA HIS A 357 -3.63 8.54 -13.61
C HIS A 357 -4.84 8.84 -14.47
N ALA A 358 -5.12 7.99 -15.45
CA ALA A 358 -6.23 8.15 -16.37
C ALA A 358 -7.19 6.96 -16.26
N GLU A 359 -8.46 7.24 -15.98
CA GLU A 359 -9.56 6.29 -16.06
C GLU A 359 -10.08 6.29 -17.49
N ARG A 360 -10.11 5.12 -18.13
CA ARG A 360 -10.48 4.96 -19.53
C ARG A 360 -11.55 3.90 -19.65
N ALA A 361 -12.55 4.16 -20.51
CA ALA A 361 -13.53 3.16 -20.89
C ALA A 361 -13.25 2.59 -22.28
N VAL A 362 -13.55 1.31 -22.45
CA VAL A 362 -13.52 0.63 -23.74
C VAL A 362 -14.96 0.31 -24.14
N GLU A 363 -15.44 0.89 -25.24
CA GLU A 363 -16.72 0.45 -25.81
C GLU A 363 -16.60 -1.01 -26.26
N SER A 364 -17.25 -1.91 -25.55
CA SER A 364 -17.39 -3.32 -25.92
C SER A 364 -18.42 -3.46 -27.04
N GLY A 365 -17.99 -3.41 -28.28
CA GLY A 365 -18.82 -3.76 -29.42
C GLY A 365 -18.86 -2.74 -30.53
N HIS A 366 -17.93 -2.82 -31.46
CA HIS A 366 -18.28 -2.73 -32.89
C HIS A 366 -17.18 -3.32 -33.79
N SER A 367 -17.62 -4.32 -34.61
CA SER A 367 -17.18 -4.76 -35.96
C SER A 367 -15.79 -4.38 -36.46
N GLU A 368 -15.06 -5.41 -36.85
CA GLU A 368 -13.81 -5.52 -37.61
C GLU A 368 -13.65 -4.66 -38.89
N GLU A 369 -14.07 -3.41 -38.95
CA GLU A 369 -13.82 -2.55 -40.14
C GLU A 369 -13.50 -1.12 -39.71
N GLU A 370 -12.20 -0.80 -39.64
CA GLU A 370 -11.49 0.49 -39.56
C GLU A 370 -10.71 0.75 -38.25
N PRO A 371 -9.37 0.56 -38.22
CA PRO A 371 -8.55 0.77 -37.01
C PRO A 371 -8.00 2.21 -36.89
N ASP A 372 -8.71 3.24 -37.30
CA ASP A 372 -8.13 4.59 -37.37
C ASP A 372 -8.84 5.67 -36.53
N HIS A 373 -9.90 5.37 -35.79
CA HIS A 373 -10.56 6.33 -34.89
C HIS A 373 -11.28 5.62 -33.72
N ALA A 374 -10.59 4.88 -32.88
CA ALA A 374 -11.01 4.71 -31.50
C ALA A 374 -10.56 6.00 -30.79
N ASP A 375 -11.44 6.96 -30.65
CA ASP A 375 -11.25 8.07 -29.73
C ASP A 375 -11.35 7.46 -28.31
N GLU A 376 -10.22 7.07 -27.74
CA GLU A 376 -10.10 6.69 -26.33
C GLU A 376 -10.40 7.97 -25.52
N HIS A 377 -11.63 8.11 -25.07
CA HIS A 377 -12.00 9.18 -24.17
C HIS A 377 -11.62 8.77 -22.74
N ALA A 378 -10.78 9.56 -22.09
CA ALA A 378 -10.53 9.41 -20.66
C ALA A 378 -11.70 10.07 -19.91
N HIS A 379 -12.38 9.32 -19.05
CA HIS A 379 -13.46 9.85 -18.20
C HIS A 379 -12.90 10.79 -17.14
N THR A 380 -11.82 10.39 -16.48
CA THR A 380 -11.12 11.20 -15.50
C THR A 380 -9.61 11.08 -15.66
N VAL A 381 -8.90 12.20 -15.52
CA VAL A 381 -7.44 12.23 -15.50
C VAL A 381 -6.99 13.03 -14.29
N PHE A 382 -6.18 12.42 -13.44
CA PHE A 382 -5.48 13.07 -12.33
C PHE A 382 -4.02 13.28 -12.70
N ASP A 383 -3.57 14.55 -12.69
CA ASP A 383 -2.17 14.92 -12.83
C ASP A 383 -1.66 15.46 -11.50
N VAL A 384 -0.55 14.90 -11.00
CA VAL A 384 0.06 15.34 -9.74
C VAL A 384 1.53 15.68 -9.98
N GLU A 385 1.92 16.90 -9.61
CA GLU A 385 3.31 17.32 -9.51
C GLU A 385 3.66 17.58 -8.05
N ALA A 386 4.73 16.93 -7.53
CA ALA A 386 5.10 17.12 -6.12
C ALA A 386 6.60 17.26 -5.89
N TRP A 387 6.95 18.20 -5.03
CA TRP A 387 8.27 18.39 -4.45
C TRP A 387 8.28 17.98 -2.97
N ASN A 388 9.19 17.10 -2.60
CA ASN A 388 9.37 16.67 -1.23
C ASN A 388 10.80 16.86 -0.78
N ALA A 389 11.00 17.32 0.46
CA ALA A 389 12.33 17.42 1.05
C ALA A 389 12.30 17.12 2.56
N ARG A 390 13.29 16.37 3.04
CA ARG A 390 13.44 16.00 4.44
C ARG A 390 14.90 16.14 4.86
N LEU A 391 15.15 16.96 5.89
CA LEU A 391 16.46 17.16 6.51
C LEU A 391 16.44 16.65 7.95
N GLU A 392 17.37 15.79 8.31
CA GLU A 392 17.54 15.25 9.66
C GLU A 392 18.95 15.58 10.19
N LEU A 393 19.03 16.06 11.42
CA LEU A 393 20.25 16.43 12.12
C LEU A 393 20.35 15.64 13.43
N GLU A 394 21.14 14.58 13.44
CA GLU A 394 21.44 13.82 14.66
C GLU A 394 22.43 14.61 15.53
N HIS A 395 22.12 14.77 16.81
CA HIS A 395 22.99 15.47 17.72
C HIS A 395 23.81 14.54 18.65
N ARG A 396 24.91 15.04 19.17
CA ARG A 396 25.69 14.35 20.21
C ARG A 396 24.88 14.30 21.51
N PRO A 397 25.04 13.26 22.33
CA PRO A 397 24.26 13.14 23.56
C PRO A 397 24.39 14.40 24.45
N VAL A 398 23.24 14.96 24.86
CA VAL A 398 23.14 16.11 25.77
C VAL A 398 22.43 15.64 27.04
N ALA A 399 23.10 15.69 28.19
CA ALA A 399 22.56 15.19 29.46
C ALA A 399 22.04 13.71 29.41
N GLY A 400 22.65 12.90 28.54
CA GLY A 400 22.28 11.51 28.35
C GLY A 400 21.13 11.28 27.35
N TRP A 401 20.54 12.33 26.79
CA TRP A 401 19.60 12.27 25.67
C TRP A 401 20.36 12.27 24.35
N ARG A 402 19.99 11.40 23.43
CA ARG A 402 20.43 11.35 22.04
C ARG A 402 19.22 11.50 21.17
N GLY A 403 19.33 12.21 20.09
CA GLY A 403 18.17 12.49 19.28
C GLY A 403 18.49 13.09 17.94
N ALA A 404 17.45 13.42 17.22
CA ALA A 404 17.49 14.11 15.96
C ALA A 404 16.46 15.23 15.93
N LEU A 405 16.83 16.32 15.26
CA LEU A 405 15.93 17.40 14.86
C LEU A 405 15.73 17.29 13.36
N GLY A 406 14.52 17.53 12.88
CA GLY A 406 14.23 17.46 11.46
C GLY A 406 13.34 18.58 10.96
N PHE A 407 13.44 18.78 9.66
CA PHE A 407 12.58 19.66 8.87
C PHE A 407 12.05 18.86 7.69
N GLN A 408 10.76 19.03 7.37
CA GLN A 408 10.10 18.44 6.23
C GLN A 408 9.38 19.52 5.46
N PHE A 409 9.35 19.39 4.14
CA PHE A 409 8.68 20.28 3.19
C PHE A 409 8.02 19.42 2.13
N GLU A 410 6.77 19.71 1.79
CA GLU A 410 5.98 19.08 0.77
C GLU A 410 5.21 20.18 0.04
N ASP A 411 5.19 20.11 -1.30
CA ASP A 411 4.54 21.05 -2.20
C ASP A 411 3.95 20.21 -3.34
N GLU A 412 2.64 20.15 -3.42
CA GLU A 412 1.91 19.27 -4.33
C GLU A 412 0.85 20.08 -5.06
N THR A 413 0.79 19.91 -6.36
CA THR A 413 -0.27 20.40 -7.24
C THR A 413 -1.04 19.20 -7.76
N LEU A 414 -2.35 19.20 -7.60
CA LEU A 414 -3.30 18.25 -8.16
C LEU A 414 -4.18 18.94 -9.18
N ALA A 415 -4.26 18.38 -10.40
CA ALA A 415 -5.27 18.74 -11.38
C ALA A 415 -6.13 17.50 -11.67
N ALA A 416 -7.46 17.65 -11.66
CA ALA A 416 -8.42 16.63 -12.02
C ALA A 416 -9.25 17.10 -13.20
N MET A 417 -9.23 16.37 -14.30
CA MET A 417 -9.85 16.73 -15.56
C MET A 417 -10.79 15.61 -16.01
N GLY A 418 -11.91 15.97 -16.61
CA GLY A 418 -12.92 15.03 -17.11
C GLY A 418 -14.29 15.25 -16.45
N ASP A 419 -15.29 14.59 -16.98
CA ASP A 419 -16.69 14.80 -16.57
C ASP A 419 -17.00 14.15 -15.21
N GLU A 420 -16.17 13.21 -14.78
CA GLU A 420 -16.27 12.51 -13.49
C GLU A 420 -15.22 13.00 -12.46
N ALA A 421 -14.56 14.13 -12.73
CA ALA A 421 -13.63 14.73 -11.77
C ALA A 421 -14.40 15.26 -10.54
N TYR A 422 -14.34 14.54 -9.42
CA TYR A 422 -15.05 14.88 -8.19
C TYR A 422 -14.22 15.72 -7.21
N VAL A 423 -12.92 15.90 -7.45
CA VAL A 423 -12.03 16.75 -6.65
C VAL A 423 -11.55 17.93 -7.49
N PRO A 424 -11.68 19.19 -7.03
CA PRO A 424 -11.25 20.36 -7.80
C PRO A 424 -9.71 20.43 -7.93
N ASP A 425 -9.23 21.20 -8.92
CA ASP A 425 -7.82 21.54 -9.04
C ASP A 425 -7.34 22.35 -7.83
N GLY A 426 -6.11 22.10 -7.37
CA GLY A 426 -5.58 22.82 -6.22
C GLY A 426 -4.13 22.54 -5.87
N GLU A 427 -3.64 23.32 -4.93
CA GLU A 427 -2.28 23.24 -4.39
C GLU A 427 -2.30 22.93 -2.90
N SER A 428 -1.43 22.01 -2.47
CA SER A 428 -1.21 21.66 -1.07
C SER A 428 0.23 21.94 -0.68
N LEU A 429 0.43 22.83 0.28
CA LEU A 429 1.75 23.22 0.79
C LEU A 429 1.88 22.83 2.26
N SER A 430 2.87 22.00 2.59
CA SER A 430 3.14 21.59 3.96
C SER A 430 4.60 21.85 4.35
N TRP A 431 4.80 22.28 5.59
CA TRP A 431 6.12 22.27 6.19
C TRP A 431 6.04 21.89 7.67
N ALA A 432 7.04 21.18 8.15
CA ALA A 432 7.09 20.71 9.52
C ALA A 432 8.47 20.80 10.15
N LEU A 433 8.47 21.01 11.47
CA LEU A 433 9.62 20.80 12.35
C LEU A 433 9.31 19.64 13.28
N PHE A 434 10.24 18.71 13.41
CA PHE A 434 10.10 17.58 14.32
C PHE A 434 11.36 17.29 15.12
N ALA A 435 11.17 16.58 16.23
CA ALA A 435 12.25 16.13 17.09
C ALA A 435 11.96 14.74 17.63
N LEU A 436 12.97 13.91 17.74
CA LEU A 436 12.92 12.62 18.43
C LEU A 436 14.10 12.55 19.40
N GLU A 437 13.82 12.25 20.66
CA GLU A 437 14.80 12.18 21.73
C GLU A 437 14.69 10.87 22.49
N GLU A 438 15.83 10.28 22.81
CA GLU A 438 15.91 9.03 23.55
C GLU A 438 16.91 9.07 24.66
N ARG A 439 16.61 8.35 25.76
CA ARG A 439 17.50 8.24 26.91
C ARG A 439 17.42 6.88 27.57
N ASP A 440 18.57 6.24 27.71
CA ASP A 440 18.70 5.00 28.49
C ASP A 440 18.95 5.30 29.98
N THR A 441 18.16 4.68 30.86
CA THR A 441 18.26 4.77 32.31
C THR A 441 18.18 3.36 32.93
N GLY A 442 19.32 2.65 32.94
CA GLY A 442 19.38 1.25 33.38
C GLY A 442 18.56 0.35 32.45
N PRO A 443 17.52 -0.36 32.95
CA PRO A 443 16.72 -1.24 32.11
C PRO A 443 15.66 -0.51 31.29
N LEU A 444 15.55 0.80 31.43
CA LEU A 444 14.52 1.60 30.77
C LEU A 444 15.13 2.46 29.67
N THR A 445 14.49 2.46 28.48
CA THR A 445 14.72 3.45 27.42
C THR A 445 13.50 4.34 27.31
N TRP A 446 13.68 5.63 27.44
CA TRP A 446 12.66 6.65 27.26
C TRP A 446 12.75 7.22 25.85
N THR A 447 11.62 7.37 25.19
CA THR A 447 11.51 7.99 23.88
C THR A 447 10.49 9.12 23.95
N LEU A 448 10.87 10.30 23.41
CA LEU A 448 9.99 11.47 23.30
C LEU A 448 9.98 11.95 21.86
N GLY A 449 8.82 12.20 21.30
CA GLY A 449 8.64 12.77 19.98
C GLY A 449 7.79 14.05 20.02
N ALA A 450 8.08 14.99 19.14
CA ALA A 450 7.28 16.19 18.93
C ALA A 450 7.32 16.63 17.47
N ARG A 451 6.21 17.17 16.97
CA ARG A 451 6.08 17.75 15.62
C ARG A 451 5.19 18.99 15.68
N LEU A 452 5.60 20.00 14.93
CA LEU A 452 4.79 21.17 14.59
C LEU A 452 4.72 21.23 13.07
N GLU A 453 3.51 21.25 12.52
CA GLU A 453 3.27 21.26 11.09
C GLU A 453 2.27 22.33 10.71
N ARG A 454 2.47 22.91 9.54
CA ARG A 454 1.51 23.82 8.91
C ARG A 454 1.17 23.28 7.52
N ASN A 455 -0.12 23.06 7.31
CA ASN A 455 -0.69 22.65 6.04
C ASN A 455 -1.56 23.77 5.49
N GLU A 456 -1.43 24.05 4.22
CA GLU A 456 -2.19 25.02 3.48
C GLU A 456 -2.74 24.35 2.22
N ILE A 457 -4.05 24.37 2.06
CA ILE A 457 -4.76 23.78 0.92
C ILE A 457 -5.50 24.93 0.24
N GLU A 458 -5.28 25.11 -1.04
CA GLU A 458 -5.92 26.16 -1.87
C GLU A 458 -6.44 25.50 -3.14
N VAL A 459 -7.71 25.68 -3.45
CA VAL A 459 -8.34 25.21 -4.70
C VAL A 459 -8.61 26.39 -5.60
N ASP A 460 -8.51 26.19 -6.92
CA ASP A 460 -8.66 27.26 -7.90
C ASP A 460 -10.13 27.69 -8.01
N GLU A 461 -11.03 26.72 -8.05
CA GLU A 461 -12.48 26.93 -8.09
C GLU A 461 -13.20 25.73 -7.48
N LEU A 462 -14.47 25.88 -7.15
CA LEU A 462 -15.31 24.77 -6.68
C LEU A 462 -15.98 24.10 -7.87
N ILE A 463 -16.17 22.80 -7.79
CA ILE A 463 -16.95 22.05 -8.78
C ILE A 463 -18.41 22.43 -8.60
N GLU A 464 -19.04 23.00 -9.65
CA GLU A 464 -20.46 23.32 -9.67
C GLU A 464 -21.26 22.02 -9.89
N SER A 465 -22.18 21.68 -9.00
CA SER A 465 -23.07 20.54 -9.23
C SER A 465 -24.00 20.83 -10.40
N HIS A 466 -24.00 20.01 -11.44
CA HIS A 466 -24.97 20.06 -12.53
C HIS A 466 -26.35 19.59 -12.07
N GLY A 467 -26.97 20.30 -11.16
CA GLY A 467 -28.39 20.09 -10.88
C GLY A 467 -29.22 20.62 -12.04
N HIS A 468 -30.15 19.84 -12.58
CA HIS A 468 -31.15 20.30 -13.53
C HIS A 468 -31.77 21.60 -12.99
N GLU A 469 -31.66 22.66 -13.75
CA GLU A 469 -32.43 23.93 -13.52
C GLU A 469 -33.92 23.57 -13.60
N ASP A 470 -34.52 23.21 -12.47
CA ASP A 470 -35.96 23.27 -12.33
C ASP A 470 -36.41 24.72 -12.48
N GLU A 471 -37.07 25.01 -13.58
CA GLU A 471 -37.70 26.32 -13.92
C GLU A 471 -38.78 26.74 -12.89
N HIS A 472 -38.54 26.63 -11.61
CA HIS A 472 -39.40 27.21 -10.59
C HIS A 472 -38.50 27.93 -9.57
N GLY A 473 -38.31 29.23 -9.89
CA GLY A 473 -37.72 30.16 -8.95
C GLY A 473 -38.46 30.12 -7.62
N ASP A 474 -37.70 29.93 -6.57
CA ASP A 474 -37.86 30.73 -5.33
C ASP A 474 -36.68 30.49 -4.39
N GLU A 475 -36.03 31.62 -4.09
CA GLU A 475 -35.27 31.90 -2.87
C GLU A 475 -33.87 31.32 -2.67
N HIS A 476 -32.89 32.18 -3.01
CA HIS A 476 -31.71 32.49 -2.19
C HIS A 476 -31.45 31.49 -1.02
N GLY A 477 -30.82 30.36 -1.30
CA GLY A 477 -29.90 29.78 -0.36
C GLY A 477 -28.83 30.83 -0.07
N GLU A 478 -28.55 31.13 1.18
CA GLU A 478 -27.42 31.97 1.56
C GLU A 478 -26.17 31.28 0.95
N ASP A 479 -25.62 31.86 -0.14
CA ASP A 479 -24.29 31.59 -0.61
C ASP A 479 -23.34 31.87 0.55
N HIS A 480 -23.11 30.89 1.41
CA HIS A 480 -21.97 30.91 2.30
C HIS A 480 -20.76 30.90 1.38
N ASP A 481 -20.00 32.01 1.35
CA ASP A 481 -18.71 32.08 0.67
C ASP A 481 -17.83 30.93 1.18
N VAL A 482 -17.82 29.79 0.48
CA VAL A 482 -16.95 28.63 0.80
C VAL A 482 -15.51 29.10 0.59
N PRO A 483 -14.65 29.05 1.60
CA PRO A 483 -13.29 29.52 1.46
C PRO A 483 -12.49 28.59 0.55
N LEU A 484 -11.98 29.10 -0.57
CA LEU A 484 -11.11 28.36 -1.50
C LEU A 484 -9.74 28.01 -0.89
N ARG A 485 -9.45 28.50 0.30
CA ARG A 485 -8.18 28.28 0.99
C ARG A 485 -8.40 27.98 2.45
N ARG A 486 -7.85 26.87 2.91
CA ARG A 486 -7.82 26.47 4.32
C ARG A 486 -6.38 26.33 4.80
N THR A 487 -6.15 26.66 6.05
CA THR A 487 -4.83 26.55 6.68
C THR A 487 -4.98 25.91 8.04
N PHE A 488 -4.25 24.83 8.26
CA PHE A 488 -4.23 24.08 9.50
C PHE A 488 -2.83 24.16 10.15
N THR A 489 -2.79 24.24 11.47
CA THR A 489 -1.52 24.20 12.20
C THR A 489 -1.61 23.13 13.28
N THR A 490 -1.03 21.99 13.00
CA THR A 490 -1.12 20.81 13.84
C THR A 490 0.10 20.67 14.76
N VAL A 491 -0.14 20.20 15.97
CA VAL A 491 0.88 19.88 16.96
C VAL A 491 0.70 18.43 17.36
N SER A 492 1.77 17.65 17.27
CA SER A 492 1.74 16.25 17.67
C SER A 492 2.87 15.94 18.64
N GLY A 493 2.65 15.03 19.57
CA GLY A 493 3.65 14.64 20.56
C GLY A 493 3.49 13.18 20.97
N SER A 494 4.60 12.55 21.33
CA SER A 494 4.61 11.18 21.83
C SER A 494 5.56 10.98 22.98
N ALA A 495 5.23 9.99 23.84
CA ALA A 495 6.09 9.56 24.93
C ALA A 495 6.03 8.02 25.03
N GLY A 496 7.19 7.39 25.01
CA GLY A 496 7.34 5.95 25.11
C GLY A 496 8.34 5.53 26.19
N VAL A 497 8.13 4.34 26.72
CA VAL A 497 9.08 3.69 27.61
C VAL A 497 9.23 2.23 27.23
N LEU A 498 10.43 1.80 26.93
CA LEU A 498 10.81 0.39 26.77
C LEU A 498 11.47 -0.08 28.06
N TRP A 499 10.93 -1.15 28.63
CA TRP A 499 11.47 -1.81 29.81
C TRP A 499 12.06 -3.17 29.45
N ARG A 500 13.38 -3.28 29.48
CA ARG A 500 14.11 -4.56 29.37
C ARG A 500 14.09 -5.28 30.72
N MET A 501 13.11 -6.14 30.94
CA MET A 501 12.94 -6.89 32.19
C MET A 501 14.11 -7.85 32.43
N ASN A 502 14.59 -8.50 31.37
CA ASN A 502 15.77 -9.36 31.33
C ASN A 502 16.20 -9.56 29.87
N GLU A 503 17.17 -10.45 29.61
CA GLU A 503 17.72 -10.72 28.27
C GLU A 503 16.71 -11.29 27.27
N ARG A 504 15.55 -11.79 27.75
CA ARG A 504 14.53 -12.45 26.91
C ARG A 504 13.21 -11.70 26.85
N TRP A 505 12.89 -10.92 27.87
CA TRP A 505 11.61 -10.25 27.99
C TRP A 505 11.74 -8.75 28.04
N GLN A 506 10.95 -8.09 27.22
CA GLN A 506 10.79 -6.64 27.25
C GLN A 506 9.32 -6.25 27.08
N SER A 507 8.96 -5.10 27.56
CA SER A 507 7.67 -4.50 27.30
C SER A 507 7.82 -3.02 27.02
N SER A 508 6.93 -2.46 26.20
CA SER A 508 6.84 -1.03 25.98
C SER A 508 5.44 -0.51 26.21
N LEU A 509 5.37 0.73 26.61
CA LEU A 509 4.14 1.50 26.69
C LEU A 509 4.40 2.80 25.94
N ASN A 510 3.53 3.12 24.99
CA ASN A 510 3.61 4.34 24.21
C ASN A 510 2.30 5.09 24.29
N TYR A 511 2.38 6.40 24.33
CA TYR A 511 1.26 7.32 24.22
C TYR A 511 1.57 8.34 23.14
N ALA A 512 0.56 8.63 22.31
CA ALA A 512 0.62 9.65 21.28
C ALA A 512 -0.59 10.57 21.37
N TYR A 513 -0.32 11.85 21.22
CA TYR A 513 -1.27 12.88 20.83
C TYR A 513 -0.93 13.30 19.41
N ALA A 514 -1.81 13.07 18.46
CA ALA A 514 -1.59 13.37 17.05
C ALA A 514 -2.77 14.15 16.47
N GLN A 515 -2.47 15.14 15.64
CA GLN A 515 -3.47 15.88 14.88
C GLN A 515 -3.28 15.63 13.39
N ARG A 516 -4.39 15.47 12.66
CA ARG A 516 -4.43 15.31 11.20
C ARG A 516 -5.29 16.42 10.61
N ALA A 517 -4.75 17.15 9.62
CA ALA A 517 -5.53 18.07 8.80
C ALA A 517 -6.41 17.28 7.81
N PRO A 518 -7.61 17.76 7.49
CA PRO A 518 -8.40 17.25 6.37
C PRO A 518 -7.61 17.29 5.05
N SER A 519 -7.90 16.37 4.13
CA SER A 519 -7.37 16.40 2.76
C SER A 519 -8.16 17.36 1.87
N GLN A 520 -7.69 17.60 0.66
CA GLN A 520 -8.40 18.39 -0.34
C GLN A 520 -9.75 17.75 -0.69
N ALA A 521 -9.81 16.43 -0.85
CA ALA A 521 -11.05 15.70 -1.08
C ALA A 521 -12.01 15.76 0.12
N ASP A 522 -11.51 15.60 1.36
CA ASP A 522 -12.35 15.75 2.56
C ASP A 522 -13.07 17.12 2.59
N LEU A 523 -12.40 18.19 2.11
CA LEU A 523 -12.92 19.56 2.16
C LEU A 523 -13.79 19.93 0.96
N TYR A 524 -13.42 19.48 -0.25
CA TYR A 524 -13.90 20.09 -1.49
C TYR A 524 -14.42 19.11 -2.54
N ALA A 525 -14.47 17.80 -2.27
CA ALA A 525 -15.09 16.87 -3.19
C ALA A 525 -16.54 17.27 -3.49
N ASN A 526 -16.98 17.20 -4.75
CA ASN A 526 -18.36 17.43 -5.15
C ASN A 526 -18.63 16.87 -6.55
N GLY A 527 -18.86 15.57 -6.65
CA GLY A 527 -19.10 14.95 -7.94
C GLY A 527 -19.32 13.43 -7.84
N PRO A 528 -19.64 12.81 -8.97
CA PRO A 528 -19.73 11.37 -9.09
C PRO A 528 -18.35 10.74 -8.89
N HIS A 529 -18.32 9.58 -8.25
CA HIS A 529 -17.13 8.77 -8.06
C HIS A 529 -17.43 7.35 -8.53
N ALA A 530 -17.10 7.06 -9.78
CA ALA A 530 -17.45 5.84 -10.47
C ALA A 530 -16.98 4.58 -9.72
N ALA A 531 -15.75 4.58 -9.23
CA ALA A 531 -15.18 3.44 -8.50
C ALA A 531 -15.92 3.04 -7.22
N THR A 532 -16.58 3.97 -6.55
CA THR A 532 -17.36 3.71 -5.33
C THR A 532 -18.86 3.65 -5.58
N PHE A 533 -19.30 3.95 -6.81
CA PHE A 533 -20.72 4.03 -7.22
C PHE A 533 -21.52 5.01 -6.36
N THR A 534 -20.93 6.15 -6.02
CA THR A 534 -21.53 7.15 -5.14
C THR A 534 -21.27 8.56 -5.64
N PHE A 535 -22.12 9.50 -5.25
CA PHE A 535 -21.82 10.93 -5.33
C PHE A 535 -21.15 11.34 -4.02
N GLU A 536 -19.91 11.84 -4.10
CA GLU A 536 -19.16 12.25 -2.92
C GLU A 536 -19.17 13.75 -2.74
N ARG A 537 -19.45 14.20 -1.51
CA ARG A 537 -19.45 15.61 -1.16
C ARG A 537 -18.61 15.88 0.07
N GLY A 538 -17.60 16.76 -0.07
CA GLY A 538 -16.76 17.25 1.01
C GLY A 538 -17.48 18.26 1.92
N ASP A 539 -16.77 18.67 2.97
CA ASP A 539 -17.22 19.72 3.89
C ASP A 539 -16.07 20.70 4.18
N ALA A 540 -16.17 21.92 3.66
CA ALA A 540 -15.14 22.93 3.82
C ALA A 540 -14.99 23.47 5.26
N ASP A 541 -15.90 23.15 6.16
CA ASP A 541 -15.90 23.61 7.55
C ASP A 541 -15.23 22.61 8.52
N LEU A 542 -14.70 21.46 8.01
CA LEU A 542 -14.03 20.45 8.85
C LEU A 542 -12.85 21.04 9.64
N ASP A 543 -12.70 20.56 10.87
CA ASP A 543 -11.55 20.83 11.76
C ASP A 543 -10.52 19.68 11.69
N GLU A 544 -9.37 19.82 12.39
CA GLU A 544 -8.38 18.79 12.47
C GLU A 544 -8.85 17.60 13.33
N GLU A 545 -8.65 16.34 12.86
CA GLU A 545 -8.81 15.17 13.72
C GLU A 545 -7.78 15.19 14.86
N VAL A 546 -8.18 14.75 16.05
CA VAL A 546 -7.30 14.66 17.23
C VAL A 546 -7.28 13.25 17.77
N THR A 547 -6.18 12.53 17.56
CA THR A 547 -5.99 11.17 18.07
C THR A 547 -5.25 11.15 19.40
N ASN A 548 -5.82 10.46 20.37
CA ASN A 548 -5.20 10.07 21.64
C ASN A 548 -4.95 8.55 21.59
N GLY A 549 -3.75 8.13 21.21
CA GLY A 549 -3.37 6.74 21.01
C GLY A 549 -2.55 6.16 22.15
N MET A 550 -2.77 4.90 22.48
CA MET A 550 -2.01 4.17 23.48
C MET A 550 -1.70 2.75 23.00
N ASP A 551 -0.41 2.37 23.06
CA ASP A 551 0.07 1.04 22.70
C ASP A 551 0.78 0.38 23.87
N PHE A 552 0.44 -0.87 24.15
CA PHE A 552 1.14 -1.73 25.08
C PHE A 552 1.66 -2.97 24.37
N ILE A 553 2.96 -3.19 24.41
CA ILE A 553 3.61 -4.28 23.69
C ILE A 553 4.43 -5.12 24.66
N VAL A 554 4.39 -6.43 24.48
CA VAL A 554 5.24 -7.41 25.17
C VAL A 554 5.97 -8.25 24.14
N HIS A 555 7.30 -8.26 24.21
CA HIS A 555 8.13 -9.14 23.44
C HIS A 555 8.84 -10.15 24.32
N ARG A 556 8.84 -11.40 23.89
CA ARG A 556 9.78 -12.42 24.34
C ARG A 556 10.63 -12.86 23.17
N HIS A 557 11.92 -12.82 23.34
CA HIS A 557 12.87 -13.35 22.37
C HIS A 557 13.74 -14.43 23.02
N GLY A 558 13.84 -15.58 22.37
CA GLY A 558 14.58 -16.70 22.89
C GLY A 558 14.95 -17.72 21.81
N GLU A 559 15.92 -18.58 22.03
CA GLU A 559 16.33 -19.62 21.07
C GLU A 559 15.24 -20.68 20.80
N ASP A 560 14.29 -20.81 21.70
CA ASP A 560 13.23 -21.81 21.70
C ASP A 560 11.87 -21.28 21.28
N PHE A 561 11.63 -19.98 21.54
CA PHE A 561 10.30 -19.40 21.37
C PHE A 561 10.36 -17.87 21.33
N ASP A 562 9.73 -17.28 20.34
CA ASP A 562 9.48 -15.85 20.24
C ASP A 562 7.99 -15.56 20.40
N LEU A 563 7.68 -14.46 21.06
CA LEU A 563 6.30 -13.98 21.29
C LEU A 563 6.26 -12.47 21.14
N GLU A 564 5.31 -12.00 20.40
CA GLU A 564 4.94 -10.59 20.33
C GLU A 564 3.44 -10.47 20.61
N VAL A 565 3.08 -9.62 21.55
CA VAL A 565 1.69 -9.25 21.85
C VAL A 565 1.59 -7.74 21.86
N SER A 566 0.71 -7.19 21.06
CA SER A 566 0.41 -5.77 20.99
C SER A 566 -1.06 -5.54 21.30
N LEU A 567 -1.35 -4.57 22.15
CA LEU A 567 -2.70 -4.09 22.44
C LEU A 567 -2.71 -2.58 22.18
N PHE A 568 -3.73 -2.10 21.50
CA PHE A 568 -3.85 -0.69 21.17
C PHE A 568 -5.25 -0.15 21.48
N TYR A 569 -5.29 1.15 21.73
CA TYR A 569 -6.52 1.93 21.94
C TYR A 569 -6.29 3.35 21.39
N ASN A 570 -7.12 3.79 20.45
CA ASN A 570 -7.11 5.12 19.88
C ASN A 570 -8.49 5.75 20.08
N ALA A 571 -8.55 6.86 20.82
CA ALA A 571 -9.70 7.75 20.83
C ALA A 571 -9.40 8.90 19.86
N ILE A 572 -10.29 9.09 18.91
CA ILE A 572 -10.13 10.10 17.86
C ILE A 572 -11.30 11.06 17.95
N ASP A 573 -11.02 12.27 18.39
CA ASP A 573 -11.97 13.36 18.39
C ASP A 573 -12.07 13.93 16.97
N ASP A 574 -13.27 14.29 16.52
CA ASP A 574 -13.53 14.84 15.17
C ASP A 574 -13.04 13.92 14.02
N PHE A 575 -13.26 12.61 14.14
CA PHE A 575 -12.89 11.63 13.11
C PHE A 575 -13.66 11.91 11.80
N ILE A 576 -12.93 12.08 10.70
CA ILE A 576 -13.49 12.37 9.37
C ILE A 576 -13.86 11.07 8.67
N TYR A 577 -15.10 10.95 8.22
CA TYR A 577 -15.58 9.77 7.49
C TYR A 577 -16.64 10.15 6.45
N LEU A 578 -16.83 9.29 5.47
CA LEU A 578 -17.92 9.41 4.49
C LEU A 578 -19.16 8.72 5.06
N ASP A 579 -20.22 9.51 5.30
CA ASP A 579 -21.51 9.09 5.83
C ASP A 579 -22.51 8.88 4.69
N GLU A 580 -23.17 7.73 4.66
CA GLU A 580 -24.26 7.46 3.72
C GLU A 580 -25.53 8.17 4.18
N THR A 581 -25.89 9.25 3.48
CA THR A 581 -27.02 10.11 3.88
C THR A 581 -28.38 9.46 3.64
N GLY A 582 -28.47 8.47 2.75
CA GLY A 582 -29.70 7.90 2.24
C GLY A 582 -30.40 8.79 1.19
N GLU A 583 -29.75 9.85 0.74
CA GLU A 583 -30.15 10.71 -0.38
C GLU A 583 -29.41 10.26 -1.65
N GLU A 584 -29.95 10.61 -2.81
CA GLU A 584 -29.39 10.32 -4.12
C GLU A 584 -29.23 11.61 -4.91
N ILE A 585 -28.12 11.73 -5.65
CA ILE A 585 -27.87 12.80 -6.62
C ILE A 585 -27.54 12.14 -7.94
N ASP A 586 -28.28 12.52 -9.00
CA ASP A 586 -28.15 11.98 -10.36
C ASP A 586 -28.19 10.42 -10.40
N GLY A 587 -29.01 9.82 -9.52
CA GLY A 587 -29.17 8.37 -9.40
C GLY A 587 -28.08 7.67 -8.57
N LEU A 588 -27.10 8.40 -8.05
CA LEU A 588 -26.04 7.88 -7.20
C LEU A 588 -26.33 8.13 -5.71
N PRO A 589 -26.09 7.17 -4.82
CA PRO A 589 -26.15 7.36 -3.38
C PRO A 589 -25.20 8.49 -2.93
N LEU A 590 -25.73 9.48 -2.19
CA LEU A 590 -24.93 10.59 -1.68
C LEU A 590 -24.16 10.16 -0.43
N ARG A 591 -22.82 10.27 -0.49
CA ARG A 591 -21.93 10.22 0.65
C ARG A 591 -21.41 11.61 1.00
N GLN A 592 -21.68 12.03 2.22
CA GLN A 592 -21.25 13.33 2.74
C GLN A 592 -20.10 13.15 3.71
N THR A 593 -19.00 13.88 3.52
CA THR A 593 -17.93 13.94 4.51
C THR A 593 -18.43 14.58 5.80
N ARG A 594 -18.22 13.92 6.93
CA ARG A 594 -18.64 14.37 8.27
C ARG A 594 -17.55 14.13 9.29
N GLN A 595 -17.74 14.73 10.47
CA GLN A 595 -16.90 14.50 11.65
C GLN A 595 -17.75 14.02 12.83
N GLU A 596 -17.26 12.95 13.50
CA GLU A 596 -17.80 12.46 14.76
C GLU A 596 -16.66 11.81 15.55
N ASP A 597 -16.74 11.80 16.87
CA ASP A 597 -15.75 11.12 17.71
C ASP A 597 -15.82 9.61 17.48
N ALA A 598 -14.65 8.98 17.34
CA ALA A 598 -14.53 7.56 17.08
C ALA A 598 -13.52 6.87 18.01
N THR A 599 -13.74 5.60 18.29
CA THR A 599 -12.83 4.77 19.09
C THR A 599 -12.41 3.52 18.32
N PHE A 600 -11.08 3.32 18.18
CA PHE A 600 -10.48 2.13 17.61
C PHE A 600 -9.73 1.37 18.69
N TYR A 601 -9.96 0.08 18.83
CA TYR A 601 -9.23 -0.75 19.79
C TYR A 601 -9.06 -2.18 19.27
N GLY A 602 -7.99 -2.82 19.72
CA GLY A 602 -7.71 -4.16 19.23
C GLY A 602 -6.43 -4.77 19.77
N GLY A 603 -6.05 -5.87 19.18
CA GLY A 603 -4.86 -6.60 19.59
C GLY A 603 -4.29 -7.50 18.52
N GLU A 604 -3.00 -7.71 18.61
CA GLU A 604 -2.19 -8.52 17.72
C GLU A 604 -1.36 -9.50 18.55
N LEU A 605 -1.22 -10.71 18.07
CA LEU A 605 -0.38 -11.76 18.66
C LEU A 605 0.38 -12.47 17.56
N LEU A 606 1.67 -12.66 17.76
CA LEU A 606 2.52 -13.53 16.95
C LEU A 606 3.39 -14.37 17.86
N ALA A 607 3.38 -15.68 17.68
CA ALA A 607 4.18 -16.64 18.41
C ALA A 607 4.92 -17.55 17.43
N VAL A 608 6.22 -17.76 17.66
CA VAL A 608 7.07 -18.64 16.84
C VAL A 608 7.81 -19.62 17.75
N TRP A 609 7.59 -20.91 17.55
CA TRP A 609 8.33 -22.00 18.21
C TRP A 609 9.43 -22.53 17.32
N HIS A 610 10.66 -22.41 17.77
CA HIS A 610 11.84 -22.97 17.13
C HIS A 610 12.07 -24.39 17.60
N LEU A 611 11.69 -25.36 16.77
CA LEU A 611 11.86 -26.76 17.15
C LEU A 611 13.33 -27.17 17.08
N PRO A 612 13.79 -28.10 17.96
CA PRO A 612 15.14 -28.61 17.88
C PRO A 612 15.45 -29.22 16.51
N ARG A 613 16.65 -28.98 16.00
CA ARG A 613 17.08 -29.51 14.69
C ARG A 613 16.95 -31.01 14.65
N THR A 614 16.30 -31.54 13.63
CA THR A 614 16.09 -32.97 13.38
C THR A 614 16.94 -33.44 12.21
N SER A 615 16.92 -34.76 11.90
CA SER A 615 17.53 -35.31 10.69
C SER A 615 16.84 -34.82 9.40
N LEU A 616 15.64 -34.26 9.48
CA LEU A 616 14.92 -33.69 8.37
C LEU A 616 15.15 -32.16 8.22
N GLY A 617 15.88 -31.55 9.15
CA GLY A 617 16.17 -30.15 9.16
C GLY A 617 15.60 -29.42 10.39
N HIS A 618 15.43 -28.14 10.27
CA HIS A 618 14.85 -27.23 11.26
C HIS A 618 13.39 -26.91 10.90
N PHE A 619 12.57 -26.76 11.92
CA PHE A 619 11.16 -26.38 11.79
C PHE A 619 10.84 -25.26 12.75
N ASP A 620 10.15 -24.24 12.25
CA ASP A 620 9.52 -23.20 13.03
C ASP A 620 8.00 -23.31 12.91
N LEU A 621 7.30 -23.24 14.05
CA LEU A 621 5.83 -23.23 14.07
C LEU A 621 5.38 -21.84 14.42
N ARG A 622 4.53 -21.25 13.57
CA ARG A 622 3.95 -19.91 13.76
C ARG A 622 2.48 -20.00 14.16
N ALA A 623 2.08 -19.14 15.07
CA ALA A 623 0.67 -18.90 15.38
C ALA A 623 0.47 -17.38 15.53
N GLY A 624 -0.54 -16.85 14.88
CA GLY A 624 -0.90 -15.43 14.90
C GLY A 624 -2.39 -15.25 15.13
N TYR A 625 -2.74 -14.09 15.65
CA TYR A 625 -4.12 -13.63 15.82
C TYR A 625 -4.14 -12.12 15.79
N ASP A 626 -5.08 -11.54 15.07
CA ASP A 626 -5.37 -10.11 15.13
C ASP A 626 -6.87 -9.84 15.09
N TRP A 627 -7.26 -8.72 15.68
CA TRP A 627 -8.62 -8.23 15.69
C TRP A 627 -8.65 -6.72 15.95
N VAL A 628 -9.64 -6.05 15.40
CA VAL A 628 -9.89 -4.62 15.57
C VAL A 628 -11.40 -4.37 15.68
N ARG A 629 -11.76 -3.33 16.42
CA ARG A 629 -13.10 -2.76 16.50
C ARG A 629 -13.00 -1.25 16.33
N ALA A 630 -13.99 -0.68 15.66
CA ALA A 630 -14.09 0.75 15.44
C ALA A 630 -15.55 1.19 15.54
N GLU A 631 -15.82 2.10 16.44
CA GLU A 631 -17.16 2.58 16.79
C GLU A 631 -17.17 4.10 16.86
N LEU A 632 -18.22 4.73 16.34
CA LEU A 632 -18.53 6.14 16.55
C LEU A 632 -19.12 6.37 17.95
N ASP A 633 -19.08 7.60 18.47
CA ASP A 633 -19.66 7.94 19.78
C ASP A 633 -21.20 7.79 19.80
N SER A 634 -21.86 7.87 18.64
CA SER A 634 -23.26 7.48 18.41
C SER A 634 -23.55 6.02 18.77
N GLY A 635 -22.53 5.16 18.78
CA GLY A 635 -22.61 3.71 18.96
C GLY A 635 -22.79 2.93 17.65
N GLU A 636 -22.64 3.59 16.52
CA GLU A 636 -22.62 2.95 15.19
C GLU A 636 -21.22 2.43 14.88
N ASN A 637 -21.16 1.26 14.23
CA ASN A 637 -19.88 0.73 13.73
C ASN A 637 -19.41 1.50 12.51
N LEU A 638 -18.09 1.61 12.34
CA LEU A 638 -17.49 2.13 11.11
C LEU A 638 -17.47 1.06 10.02
N PRO A 639 -17.65 1.44 8.75
CA PRO A 639 -17.68 0.49 7.64
C PRO A 639 -16.30 -0.12 7.33
N ARG A 640 -16.29 -1.29 6.71
CA ARG A 640 -15.11 -1.99 6.20
C ARG A 640 -14.01 -2.24 7.24
N ILE A 641 -14.40 -2.47 8.48
CA ILE A 641 -13.48 -2.84 9.56
C ILE A 641 -13.14 -4.33 9.43
N SER A 642 -11.85 -4.63 9.32
CA SER A 642 -11.35 -6.00 9.13
C SER A 642 -11.86 -6.95 10.21
N PRO A 643 -12.44 -8.11 9.87
CA PRO A 643 -12.82 -9.14 10.83
C PRO A 643 -11.59 -9.77 11.48
N ALA A 644 -11.81 -10.52 12.58
CA ALA A 644 -10.72 -11.18 13.29
C ALA A 644 -10.09 -12.28 12.44
N ARG A 645 -8.77 -12.46 12.60
CA ARG A 645 -7.99 -13.39 11.80
C ARG A 645 -7.08 -14.26 12.65
N TYR A 646 -7.09 -15.57 12.36
CA TYR A 646 -6.18 -16.57 12.92
C TYR A 646 -5.18 -17.01 11.87
N ILE A 647 -3.90 -17.06 12.23
CA ILE A 647 -2.80 -17.45 11.36
C ILE A 647 -2.09 -18.65 11.97
N ALA A 648 -1.80 -19.67 11.19
CA ALA A 648 -0.95 -20.78 11.59
C ALA A 648 0.04 -21.10 10.47
N GLY A 649 1.30 -21.37 10.82
CA GLY A 649 2.34 -21.63 9.82
C GLY A 649 3.36 -22.65 10.28
N ILE A 650 3.98 -23.30 9.30
CA ILE A 650 5.13 -24.20 9.48
C ILE A 650 6.19 -23.79 8.48
N ASP A 651 7.35 -23.36 8.96
CA ASP A 651 8.51 -23.08 8.14
C ASP A 651 9.53 -24.20 8.33
N TRP A 652 10.05 -24.73 7.22
CA TRP A 652 10.98 -25.84 7.20
C TRP A 652 12.22 -25.54 6.37
N HIS A 653 13.40 -25.80 6.94
CA HIS A 653 14.68 -25.67 6.28
C HIS A 653 15.44 -27.00 6.39
N GLY A 654 15.68 -27.65 5.26
CA GLY A 654 16.33 -28.97 5.21
C GLY A 654 17.31 -29.16 4.06
N GLY A 655 18.63 -29.01 4.32
CA GLY A 655 19.64 -29.04 3.27
C GLY A 655 19.49 -27.92 2.28
N ASP A 656 19.37 -28.26 1.00
CA ASP A 656 19.17 -27.29 -0.09
C ASP A 656 17.68 -26.97 -0.34
N PHE A 657 16.78 -27.38 0.55
CA PHE A 657 15.34 -27.20 0.40
C PHE A 657 14.78 -26.33 1.52
N ARG A 658 13.80 -25.51 1.17
CA ARG A 658 12.94 -24.76 2.09
C ARG A 658 11.49 -25.00 1.73
N GLY A 659 10.62 -24.97 2.73
CA GLY A 659 9.18 -25.01 2.54
C GLY A 659 8.46 -24.22 3.61
N SER A 660 7.35 -23.57 3.27
CA SER A 660 6.44 -22.95 4.22
C SER A 660 5.00 -23.33 3.90
N LEU A 661 4.27 -23.75 4.93
CA LEU A 661 2.83 -23.97 4.86
C LEU A 661 2.16 -22.93 5.72
N ASN A 662 1.25 -22.17 5.14
CA ASN A 662 0.53 -21.07 5.79
C ASN A 662 -0.97 -21.35 5.73
N TYR A 663 -1.63 -21.30 6.87
CA TYR A 663 -3.08 -21.37 6.99
C TYR A 663 -3.58 -20.09 7.64
N GLN A 664 -4.65 -19.54 7.08
CA GLN A 664 -5.33 -18.37 7.58
C GLN A 664 -6.82 -18.66 7.65
N HIS A 665 -7.43 -18.33 8.78
CA HIS A 665 -8.89 -18.31 8.96
C HIS A 665 -9.32 -16.88 9.27
N VAL A 666 -10.17 -16.32 8.42
CA VAL A 666 -10.81 -15.01 8.61
C VAL A 666 -12.23 -15.27 9.06
N THR A 667 -12.65 -14.63 10.15
CA THR A 667 -14.01 -14.82 10.68
C THR A 667 -15.03 -14.05 9.82
N GLU A 668 -16.29 -14.44 9.92
CA GLU A 668 -17.41 -13.67 9.38
C GLU A 668 -17.38 -12.23 9.91
N ALA A 669 -17.69 -11.26 9.04
CA ALA A 669 -17.88 -9.87 9.39
C ALA A 669 -19.38 -9.63 9.66
N ASP A 670 -19.75 -9.60 10.94
CA ASP A 670 -21.12 -9.47 11.44
C ASP A 670 -21.37 -8.18 12.23
N GLU A 671 -20.32 -7.42 12.56
CA GLU A 671 -20.40 -6.12 13.22
C GLU A 671 -20.31 -4.98 12.19
N LEU A 672 -21.42 -4.70 11.55
CA LEU A 672 -21.53 -3.88 10.36
C LEU A 672 -21.89 -2.43 10.69
N ALA A 673 -21.48 -1.52 9.81
CA ALA A 673 -22.01 -0.15 9.76
C ALA A 673 -23.47 -0.15 9.26
N PRO A 674 -24.22 0.95 9.42
CA PRO A 674 -25.51 1.10 8.76
C PRO A 674 -25.39 0.87 7.23
N ASN A 675 -26.34 0.14 6.68
CA ASN A 675 -26.41 -0.22 5.24
C ASN A 675 -25.25 -1.09 4.70
N GLU A 676 -24.33 -1.51 5.52
CA GLU A 676 -23.22 -2.37 5.10
C GLU A 676 -23.66 -3.85 5.01
N THR A 677 -23.26 -4.54 3.92
CA THR A 677 -23.53 -5.97 3.74
C THR A 677 -22.55 -6.83 4.55
N PRO A 678 -22.98 -7.98 5.11
CA PRO A 678 -22.09 -8.93 5.77
C PRO A 678 -21.14 -9.58 4.75
N THR A 679 -20.05 -10.15 5.27
CA THR A 679 -19.11 -10.94 4.46
C THR A 679 -18.82 -12.25 5.19
N ASP A 680 -18.98 -13.38 4.51
CA ASP A 680 -18.72 -14.69 5.08
C ASP A 680 -17.23 -14.86 5.47
N GLY A 681 -16.99 -15.67 6.48
CA GLY A 681 -15.62 -16.06 6.87
C GLY A 681 -15.06 -17.08 5.88
N TYR A 682 -13.73 -17.12 5.73
CA TYR A 682 -13.06 -18.00 4.80
C TYR A 682 -11.76 -18.59 5.33
N ASP A 683 -11.31 -19.67 4.69
CA ASP A 683 -10.10 -20.42 5.02
C ASP A 683 -9.12 -20.42 3.85
N MET A 684 -7.91 -19.91 4.03
CA MET A 684 -6.84 -19.93 3.03
C MET A 684 -5.72 -20.86 3.44
N LEU A 685 -5.22 -21.65 2.49
CA LEU A 685 -4.07 -22.54 2.69
C LEU A 685 -3.07 -22.38 1.55
N ASP A 686 -1.86 -21.96 1.89
CA ASP A 686 -0.78 -21.71 0.95
C ASP A 686 0.46 -22.59 1.25
N LEU A 687 1.15 -23.02 0.20
CA LEU A 687 2.39 -23.81 0.30
C LEU A 687 3.45 -23.19 -0.61
N ASN A 688 4.59 -22.81 -0.02
CA ASN A 688 5.78 -22.40 -0.77
C ASN A 688 6.86 -23.49 -0.65
N LEU A 689 7.55 -23.76 -1.75
CA LEU A 689 8.65 -24.73 -1.83
C LEU A 689 9.78 -24.11 -2.62
N SER A 690 11.02 -24.20 -2.09
CA SER A 690 12.23 -23.67 -2.72
C SER A 690 13.34 -24.72 -2.73
N TYR A 691 14.10 -24.75 -3.82
CA TYR A 691 15.32 -25.53 -3.98
C TYR A 691 16.48 -24.63 -4.36
N PHE A 692 17.50 -24.59 -3.50
CA PHE A 692 18.69 -23.78 -3.67
C PHE A 692 19.81 -24.58 -4.32
N PHE A 693 20.48 -23.99 -5.30
CA PHE A 693 21.61 -24.61 -5.97
C PHE A 693 22.58 -23.58 -6.54
N ASN A 694 23.83 -23.92 -6.67
CA ASN A 694 24.84 -23.04 -7.27
C ASN A 694 25.16 -23.51 -8.69
N LEU A 695 25.18 -22.58 -9.63
CA LEU A 695 25.57 -22.84 -11.01
C LEU A 695 26.51 -21.74 -11.53
N GLY A 696 27.77 -22.11 -11.82
CA GLY A 696 28.74 -21.20 -12.40
C GLY A 696 29.13 -20.00 -11.52
N GLY A 697 28.94 -20.12 -10.21
CA GLY A 697 29.23 -19.06 -9.23
C GLY A 697 28.05 -18.12 -8.93
N ALA A 698 26.89 -18.39 -9.53
CA ALA A 698 25.64 -17.76 -9.16
C ALA A 698 24.87 -18.65 -8.19
N ASP A 699 24.29 -18.05 -7.16
CA ASP A 699 23.38 -18.71 -6.24
C ASP A 699 21.96 -18.63 -6.83
N LEU A 700 21.34 -19.78 -7.06
CA LEU A 700 20.06 -19.92 -7.72
C LEU A 700 19.05 -20.58 -6.79
N GLU A 701 17.80 -20.16 -6.92
CA GLU A 701 16.63 -20.73 -6.26
C GLU A 701 15.55 -21.01 -7.30
N ALA A 702 15.15 -22.29 -7.41
CA ALA A 702 13.93 -22.66 -8.11
C ALA A 702 12.80 -22.79 -7.09
N PHE A 703 11.68 -22.12 -7.32
CA PHE A 703 10.57 -22.10 -6.37
C PHE A 703 9.23 -22.44 -7.01
N ALA A 704 8.32 -22.95 -6.18
CA ALA A 704 6.91 -23.13 -6.49
C ALA A 704 6.07 -22.56 -5.34
N LYS A 705 5.06 -21.76 -5.69
CA LYS A 705 4.08 -21.14 -4.78
C LYS A 705 2.70 -21.69 -5.16
N LEU A 706 2.03 -22.35 -4.21
CA LEU A 706 0.69 -22.84 -4.39
C LEU A 706 -0.21 -22.04 -3.44
N SER A 707 -1.09 -21.23 -3.98
CA SER A 707 -1.98 -20.36 -3.21
C SER A 707 -3.42 -20.87 -3.32
N ASN A 708 -4.23 -20.59 -2.30
CA ASN A 708 -5.61 -21.03 -2.19
C ASN A 708 -5.80 -22.53 -2.52
N LEU A 709 -5.03 -23.39 -1.85
CA LEU A 709 -5.10 -24.84 -2.09
C LEU A 709 -6.49 -25.46 -1.82
N LEU A 710 -7.29 -24.78 -1.01
CA LEU A 710 -8.64 -25.20 -0.66
C LEU A 710 -9.65 -24.87 -1.77
N ASP A 711 -9.28 -23.97 -2.69
CA ASP A 711 -10.17 -23.43 -3.73
C ASP A 711 -11.38 -22.73 -3.13
N GLU A 712 -11.12 -21.98 -2.08
CA GLU A 712 -12.12 -21.29 -1.28
C GLU A 712 -12.52 -19.98 -1.96
N GLU A 713 -13.81 -19.71 -2.04
CA GLU A 713 -14.33 -18.40 -2.41
C GLU A 713 -14.11 -17.44 -1.23
N ALA A 714 -13.13 -16.57 -1.36
CA ALA A 714 -12.74 -15.66 -0.31
C ALA A 714 -13.05 -14.21 -0.73
N ARG A 715 -13.83 -13.50 0.07
CA ARG A 715 -14.20 -12.10 -0.16
C ARG A 715 -13.64 -11.22 0.96
N VAL A 716 -12.94 -10.15 0.58
CA VAL A 716 -12.25 -9.27 1.53
C VAL A 716 -13.19 -8.20 2.02
N HIS A 717 -13.56 -8.22 3.31
CA HIS A 717 -14.53 -7.28 3.89
C HIS A 717 -14.09 -5.80 3.81
N THR A 718 -12.80 -5.51 3.78
CA THR A 718 -12.26 -4.14 3.61
C THR A 718 -12.40 -3.60 2.19
N SER A 719 -12.75 -4.44 1.20
CA SER A 719 -12.92 -4.05 -0.20
C SER A 719 -14.28 -3.43 -0.48
N TYR A 720 -14.32 -2.40 -1.31
CA TYR A 720 -15.58 -1.93 -1.92
C TYR A 720 -16.18 -2.98 -2.84
N LEU A 721 -15.33 -3.77 -3.50
CA LEU A 721 -15.73 -4.82 -4.43
C LEU A 721 -16.06 -6.16 -3.74
N LYS A 722 -16.27 -6.20 -2.42
CA LYS A 722 -16.50 -7.46 -1.68
C LYS A 722 -17.66 -8.28 -2.20
N ASN A 723 -18.68 -7.63 -2.76
CA ASN A 723 -19.85 -8.32 -3.33
C ASN A 723 -19.65 -8.77 -4.78
N PHE A 724 -18.59 -8.28 -5.47
CA PHE A 724 -18.39 -8.50 -6.91
C PHE A 724 -17.06 -9.18 -7.26
N ALA A 725 -16.03 -9.03 -6.42
CA ALA A 725 -14.69 -9.52 -6.71
C ALA A 725 -14.17 -10.45 -5.60
N PRO A 726 -14.36 -11.78 -5.70
CA PRO A 726 -13.66 -12.72 -4.83
C PRO A 726 -12.16 -12.74 -5.11
N LEU A 727 -11.37 -13.19 -4.14
CA LEU A 727 -9.93 -13.43 -4.34
C LEU A 727 -9.69 -14.56 -5.36
N PRO A 728 -8.50 -14.61 -6.00
CA PRO A 728 -8.15 -15.63 -6.96
C PRO A 728 -8.35 -17.06 -6.43
N GLY A 729 -8.82 -17.94 -7.29
CA GLY A 729 -8.97 -19.36 -7.04
C GLY A 729 -7.64 -20.07 -6.82
N ARG A 730 -7.65 -21.41 -6.89
CA ARG A 730 -6.42 -22.21 -6.70
C ARG A 730 -5.35 -21.84 -7.72
N ASN A 731 -4.17 -21.45 -7.24
CA ASN A 731 -3.09 -20.98 -8.08
C ASN A 731 -1.81 -21.83 -7.92
N VAL A 732 -1.11 -22.03 -9.03
CA VAL A 732 0.23 -22.64 -9.06
C VAL A 732 1.21 -21.66 -9.71
N GLY A 733 1.99 -20.99 -8.88
CA GLY A 733 3.09 -20.16 -9.31
C GLY A 733 4.41 -20.92 -9.30
N PHE A 734 5.32 -20.58 -10.20
CA PHE A 734 6.67 -21.14 -10.26
C PHE A 734 7.66 -20.11 -10.78
N GLY A 735 8.90 -20.26 -10.41
CA GLY A 735 9.94 -19.35 -10.88
C GLY A 735 11.36 -19.79 -10.59
N LEU A 736 12.25 -18.96 -11.10
CA LEU A 736 13.68 -19.05 -10.89
C LEU A 736 14.20 -17.67 -10.51
N ARG A 737 14.85 -17.56 -9.38
CA ARG A 737 15.59 -16.35 -8.98
C ARG A 737 17.07 -16.66 -8.76
N GLY A 738 17.91 -15.64 -8.91
CA GLY A 738 19.35 -15.83 -8.76
C GLY A 738 20.08 -14.58 -8.36
N ARG A 739 21.21 -14.79 -7.66
CA ARG A 739 22.15 -13.74 -7.24
C ARG A 739 23.56 -14.09 -7.72
N PHE A 740 24.33 -13.11 -8.20
CA PHE A 740 25.68 -13.35 -8.74
C PHE A 740 26.67 -12.21 -8.44
#